data_1902a066c16d96833884455a2c81a2f9
#
_entry.id   1902a066c16d96833884455a2c81a2f9
#
_cell.length_a   1.000
_cell.length_b   1.000
_cell.length_c   1.000
_cell.angle_alpha   90.00
_cell.angle_beta   90.00
_cell.angle_gamma   90.00
#
_symmetry.space_group_name_H-M   'P 1'
#
loop_
_entity.id
_entity.type
_entity.pdbx_description
1 polymer ?
#
loop_
_entity_poly.entity_id
_entity_poly.type
_entity_poly.pdbx_seq_one_letter_code
_entity_poly.pdbx_strand_id
1 'polypeptide(L)'
;MKKSIILCLCGLLCCTISAQVDSTQVRIDRSGEFITFVSPYYAVAWAKAFPMMSYLGVEAGARSTRYTDRSLLRPGKGGVLTGNQEDSFGKEETKATYQDGIISYEHLDFGNGEVRNCSIYPMGAHTFAMDIKGEDKMKGELFRIHTAPDVSPVSVWSKKKDTPPSSQYDTPETFYTPRIVKASFQLPAILHFPDYGLVKIEASEPDVYLQEHFLPDYDNTGLSLGPFNRGGHTYRKSVHLGSVVLSFHAQKPITGTTIKFTVLEDNYPHLPGVDLSDAKFDGLRRCWQNAFTLNPETMTMGDNIMLSGIGHLALAFRADLLPFTPALDASFSMIDGLKNSIEIALKERIDPQTNRIADFGYECTEITLIALYDYLITTHDWPFIRQYLSEIKRLVKGVLDRDIDHDGIFEAPFHGNRLEDGRTSFNWWDDFAFGHKDAYLNLQAYRALEGMKKIFEKLHEETHAIEQALSMFKQAFHSTFYNPETGVYAGWVSQDGRMHDYMFTFITSMAINEGLVPQELGIKMMRIMLAKMQEQGYDGVYGVPGPLLPVAKEDKGTWDEMTRWGRYENGGLCGQAACHFLNALYHMGLRKEADDILFKMLATFEREYTHSGVFPGYVQSVDWRTKGGAPSGYNYLADNYYFLLAAITGHFGVKYPELTDPNRPYGKE
;
A
#
# COMPACT_ATOMS: atom_id res chain seq x y z
N MET A 1 -12.77 37.60 -1.88
CA MET A 1 -12.69 37.77 -3.34
C MET A 1 -11.38 37.22 -3.95
N LYS A 2 -10.73 36.21 -3.36
CA LYS A 2 -9.50 35.60 -3.92
C LYS A 2 -9.65 34.14 -4.32
N LYS A 3 -10.85 33.54 -4.22
CA LYS A 3 -11.11 32.12 -4.54
C LYS A 3 -11.49 31.85 -6.01
N SER A 4 -11.71 32.89 -6.82
CA SER A 4 -12.27 32.73 -8.19
C SER A 4 -11.23 32.70 -9.31
N ILE A 5 -9.96 33.01 -9.05
CA ILE A 5 -8.97 33.19 -10.13
C ILE A 5 -8.26 31.86 -10.49
N ILE A 6 -8.13 30.95 -9.56
CA ILE A 6 -7.48 29.63 -9.84
C ILE A 6 -8.39 28.72 -10.68
N LEU A 7 -9.71 28.80 -10.51
CA LEU A 7 -10.65 27.98 -11.31
C LEU A 7 -10.72 28.38 -12.79
N CYS A 8 -10.38 29.61 -13.15
CA CYS A 8 -10.45 30.04 -14.55
C CYS A 8 -9.30 29.56 -15.44
N LEU A 9 -8.14 29.22 -14.88
CA LEU A 9 -7.03 28.68 -15.68
C LEU A 9 -7.22 27.19 -16.02
N CYS A 10 -7.81 26.42 -15.14
CA CYS A 10 -8.13 25.00 -15.39
C CYS A 10 -9.28 24.84 -16.41
N GLY A 11 -10.30 25.69 -16.36
CA GLY A 11 -11.47 25.58 -17.25
C GLY A 11 -11.20 25.85 -18.73
N LEU A 12 -10.14 26.58 -19.08
CA LEU A 12 -9.74 26.85 -20.48
C LEU A 12 -8.84 25.73 -21.06
N LEU A 13 -8.28 24.89 -20.23
CA LEU A 13 -7.42 23.77 -20.65
C LEU A 13 -8.22 22.50 -21.02
N CYS A 14 -9.43 22.33 -20.50
CA CYS A 14 -10.24 21.13 -20.72
C CYS A 14 -10.95 21.05 -22.08
N CYS A 15 -11.09 22.15 -22.83
CA CYS A 15 -11.98 22.15 -24.01
C CYS A 15 -11.31 21.82 -25.35
N THR A 16 -10.02 21.46 -25.44
CA THR A 16 -9.37 21.23 -26.75
C THR A 16 -8.42 20.04 -26.85
N ILE A 17 -8.51 19.05 -25.98
CA ILE A 17 -7.69 17.85 -26.11
C ILE A 17 -8.52 16.68 -26.66
N SER A 18 -8.85 16.75 -27.96
CA SER A 18 -9.28 15.59 -28.77
C SER A 18 -8.48 15.49 -30.08
N ALA A 19 -7.24 15.95 -30.07
CA ALA A 19 -6.27 15.66 -31.14
C ALA A 19 -5.13 14.85 -30.49
N GLN A 20 -4.72 13.76 -31.15
CA GLN A 20 -3.53 13.00 -30.80
C GLN A 20 -2.36 13.97 -30.57
N VAL A 21 -2.14 14.35 -29.31
CA VAL A 21 -0.99 15.19 -28.92
C VAL A 21 0.22 14.28 -29.05
N ASP A 22 1.19 14.70 -29.85
CA ASP A 22 2.49 14.06 -29.92
C ASP A 22 3.04 13.99 -28.49
N SER A 23 3.15 12.77 -27.95
CA SER A 23 3.49 12.46 -26.56
C SER A 23 4.87 12.97 -26.14
N THR A 24 5.61 13.59 -27.04
CA THR A 24 6.99 14.09 -26.80
C THR A 24 7.07 15.59 -26.58
N GLN A 25 5.99 16.34 -26.78
CA GLN A 25 6.05 17.82 -26.72
C GLN A 25 5.60 18.35 -25.36
N VAL A 26 6.42 19.23 -24.80
CA VAL A 26 6.07 20.03 -23.62
C VAL A 26 5.52 21.37 -24.08
N ARG A 27 4.28 21.67 -23.68
CA ARG A 27 3.66 22.98 -23.91
C ARG A 27 4.06 23.94 -22.80
N ILE A 28 4.37 25.19 -23.17
CA ILE A 28 4.75 26.23 -22.22
C ILE A 28 3.69 27.34 -22.24
N ASP A 29 3.09 27.58 -21.08
CA ASP A 29 2.18 28.71 -20.88
C ASP A 29 2.87 29.79 -20.02
N ARG A 30 2.83 31.03 -20.51
CA ARG A 30 3.43 32.20 -19.85
C ARG A 30 2.38 33.25 -19.46
N SER A 31 1.10 32.88 -19.53
CA SER A 31 0.01 33.77 -19.14
C SER A 31 -0.04 33.98 -17.63
N GLY A 32 -0.59 35.12 -17.19
CA GLY A 32 -0.78 35.41 -15.78
C GLY A 32 0.51 35.57 -14.96
N GLU A 33 0.47 35.18 -13.70
CA GLU A 33 1.54 35.36 -12.70
C GLU A 33 2.55 34.18 -12.68
N PHE A 34 2.33 33.17 -13.52
CA PHE A 34 3.11 31.95 -13.54
C PHE A 34 3.67 31.61 -14.92
N ILE A 35 4.72 30.82 -14.96
CA ILE A 35 5.20 30.13 -16.15
C ILE A 35 4.98 28.66 -15.90
N THR A 36 4.22 27.99 -16.78
CA THR A 36 3.80 26.61 -16.61
C THR A 36 4.35 25.74 -17.73
N PHE A 37 5.00 24.64 -17.35
CA PHE A 37 5.33 23.55 -18.27
C PHE A 37 4.25 22.48 -18.17
N VAL A 38 3.72 22.05 -19.30
CA VAL A 38 2.66 21.04 -19.40
C VAL A 38 3.08 19.95 -20.38
N SER A 39 3.13 18.72 -19.91
CA SER A 39 3.34 17.52 -20.70
C SER A 39 2.18 16.54 -20.51
N PRO A 40 2.11 15.41 -21.22
CA PRO A 40 1.15 14.36 -20.91
C PRO A 40 1.31 13.74 -19.51
N TYR A 41 2.47 13.88 -18.87
CA TYR A 41 2.82 13.19 -17.62
C TYR A 41 2.98 14.13 -16.42
N TYR A 42 3.19 15.43 -16.66
CA TYR A 42 3.29 16.40 -15.58
C TYR A 42 2.80 17.78 -15.98
N ALA A 43 2.40 18.56 -15.00
CA ALA A 43 2.24 19.99 -15.08
C ALA A 43 2.97 20.66 -13.90
N VAL A 44 3.85 21.63 -14.17
CA VAL A 44 4.56 22.36 -13.13
C VAL A 44 4.53 23.85 -13.42
N ALA A 45 4.14 24.65 -12.41
CA ALA A 45 4.06 26.11 -12.53
C ALA A 45 5.00 26.79 -11.53
N TRP A 46 5.72 27.80 -12.04
CA TRP A 46 6.64 28.63 -11.28
C TRP A 46 6.19 30.08 -11.28
N ALA A 47 6.25 30.71 -10.12
CA ALA A 47 5.83 32.10 -9.97
C ALA A 47 6.83 33.06 -10.67
N LYS A 48 6.32 34.07 -11.38
CA LYS A 48 7.18 35.07 -12.04
C LYS A 48 7.85 36.05 -11.08
N ALA A 49 7.24 36.29 -9.94
CA ALA A 49 7.74 37.25 -8.97
C ALA A 49 8.92 36.74 -8.14
N PHE A 50 8.95 35.41 -7.84
CA PHE A 50 9.99 34.83 -7.00
C PHE A 50 10.08 33.29 -7.26
N PRO A 51 11.19 32.62 -6.92
CA PRO A 51 11.43 31.21 -7.26
C PRO A 51 10.62 30.25 -6.40
N MET A 52 9.33 30.17 -6.66
CA MET A 52 8.40 29.26 -6.01
C MET A 52 7.72 28.38 -7.03
N MET A 53 7.83 27.07 -6.87
CA MET A 53 6.99 26.09 -7.52
C MET A 53 5.60 26.16 -6.86
N SER A 54 4.64 26.71 -7.55
CA SER A 54 3.28 26.92 -7.02
C SER A 54 2.31 25.82 -7.39
N TYR A 55 2.67 25.00 -8.37
CA TYR A 55 1.87 23.87 -8.83
C TYR A 55 2.76 22.72 -9.27
N LEU A 56 2.39 21.52 -8.88
CA LEU A 56 2.95 20.25 -9.38
C LEU A 56 1.79 19.26 -9.52
N GLY A 57 1.45 18.90 -10.73
CA GLY A 57 0.53 17.80 -11.05
C GLY A 57 1.30 16.68 -11.73
N VAL A 58 0.93 15.46 -11.45
CA VAL A 58 1.56 14.24 -12.00
C VAL A 58 0.51 13.34 -12.58
N GLU A 59 0.78 12.76 -13.74
CA GLU A 59 -0.04 11.75 -14.41
C GLU A 59 0.81 10.51 -14.70
N ALA A 60 0.53 9.42 -14.02
CA ALA A 60 1.34 8.21 -14.08
C ALA A 60 0.73 7.14 -14.98
N GLY A 61 0.50 7.45 -16.25
CA GLY A 61 0.07 6.46 -17.23
C GLY A 61 -1.42 6.10 -17.23
N ALA A 62 -2.25 6.67 -16.34
CA ALA A 62 -3.68 6.61 -16.47
C ALA A 62 -4.14 7.52 -17.62
N ARG A 63 -5.22 7.13 -18.33
CA ARG A 63 -5.73 7.92 -19.44
C ARG A 63 -6.61 9.09 -19.03
N SER A 64 -6.89 9.20 -17.75
CA SER A 64 -7.67 10.28 -17.16
C SER A 64 -6.79 11.50 -16.95
N THR A 65 -7.14 12.63 -17.51
CA THR A 65 -6.50 13.94 -17.27
C THR A 65 -6.81 14.50 -15.88
N ARG A 66 -7.60 13.82 -15.09
CA ARG A 66 -8.13 14.21 -13.79
C ARG A 66 -7.04 14.54 -12.77
N TYR A 67 -5.85 13.93 -12.91
CA TYR A 67 -4.77 14.05 -11.95
C TYR A 67 -3.86 15.24 -12.18
N THR A 68 -3.73 15.68 -13.43
CA THR A 68 -3.03 16.92 -13.75
C THR A 68 -3.80 18.17 -13.35
N ASP A 69 -5.10 18.03 -13.06
CA ASP A 69 -5.96 19.13 -12.60
C ASP A 69 -5.73 19.50 -11.13
N ARG A 70 -4.91 18.73 -10.40
CA ARG A 70 -4.68 18.93 -8.98
C ARG A 70 -3.20 19.08 -8.67
N SER A 71 -2.89 20.10 -7.85
CA SER A 71 -1.54 20.26 -7.33
C SER A 71 -1.27 19.32 -6.17
N LEU A 72 -0.13 18.63 -6.23
CA LEU A 72 0.42 17.85 -5.12
C LEU A 72 1.02 18.74 -4.01
N LEU A 73 1.10 20.04 -4.25
CA LEU A 73 1.71 21.01 -3.35
C LEU A 73 0.69 21.67 -2.44
N ARG A 74 1.10 21.93 -1.20
CA ARG A 74 0.30 22.69 -0.23
C ARG A 74 0.07 24.11 -0.71
N PRO A 75 -1.18 24.59 -0.82
CA PRO A 75 -1.48 25.97 -1.22
C PRO A 75 -0.77 27.00 -0.34
N GLY A 76 -0.11 27.98 -0.98
CA GLY A 76 0.61 29.06 -0.29
C GLY A 76 1.96 28.65 0.35
N LYS A 77 2.35 27.38 0.27
CA LYS A 77 3.67 26.89 0.72
C LYS A 77 4.51 26.40 -0.47
N GLY A 78 3.94 25.60 -1.34
CA GLY A 78 4.55 25.14 -2.59
C GLY A 78 5.92 24.48 -2.44
N GLY A 79 6.74 24.64 -3.47
CA GLY A 79 8.15 24.30 -3.48
C GLY A 79 8.98 25.58 -3.49
N VAL A 80 9.88 25.76 -2.53
CA VAL A 80 10.67 26.98 -2.39
C VAL A 80 12.16 26.69 -2.29
N LEU A 81 12.97 27.53 -2.91
CA LEU A 81 14.40 27.57 -2.65
C LEU A 81 14.62 28.05 -1.23
N THR A 82 15.50 27.38 -0.51
CA THR A 82 15.79 27.66 0.89
C THR A 82 17.29 27.86 1.11
N GLY A 83 17.63 28.73 2.05
CA GLY A 83 18.97 28.93 2.53
C GLY A 83 19.12 28.52 4.01
N ASN A 84 20.24 28.87 4.60
CA ASN A 84 20.53 28.53 6.01
C ASN A 84 19.63 29.23 7.05
N GLN A 85 18.71 30.11 6.64
CA GLN A 85 17.72 30.75 7.50
C GLN A 85 16.32 30.42 7.02
N GLU A 86 15.46 29.99 7.92
CA GLU A 86 14.11 29.45 7.63
C GLU A 86 13.14 30.42 6.92
N ASP A 87 13.37 31.72 6.97
CA ASP A 87 12.45 32.76 6.48
C ASP A 87 13.08 33.80 5.54
N SER A 88 14.20 33.50 4.91
CA SER A 88 14.98 34.51 4.19
C SER A 88 14.49 34.82 2.77
N PHE A 89 13.51 34.09 2.25
CA PHE A 89 12.88 34.43 0.99
C PHE A 89 11.71 35.39 1.21
N GLY A 90 11.83 36.62 0.74
CA GLY A 90 10.64 37.42 0.66
C GLY A 90 10.77 38.91 0.93
N LYS A 91 11.97 39.46 0.96
CA LYS A 91 12.11 40.94 1.14
C LYS A 91 12.34 41.71 -0.14
N GLU A 92 12.75 41.08 -1.25
CA GLU A 92 12.82 41.68 -2.56
C GLU A 92 12.26 40.74 -3.61
N GLU A 93 11.31 41.25 -4.44
CA GLU A 93 10.71 40.49 -5.52
C GLU A 93 11.75 40.24 -6.61
N THR A 94 12.18 38.97 -6.74
CA THR A 94 13.07 38.55 -7.82
C THR A 94 12.25 38.08 -9.00
N LYS A 95 12.34 38.77 -10.12
CA LYS A 95 11.56 38.46 -11.32
C LYS A 95 12.21 37.35 -12.13
N ALA A 96 11.40 36.37 -12.48
CA ALA A 96 11.80 35.33 -13.42
C ALA A 96 12.03 35.94 -14.81
N THR A 97 13.11 35.53 -15.47
CA THR A 97 13.27 35.65 -16.92
C THR A 97 12.88 34.36 -17.59
N TYR A 98 12.43 34.43 -18.83
CA TYR A 98 12.13 33.26 -19.65
C TYR A 98 12.72 33.44 -21.04
N GLN A 99 13.65 32.57 -21.36
CA GLN A 99 14.32 32.51 -22.66
C GLN A 99 14.62 31.08 -23.05
N ASP A 100 14.41 30.75 -24.32
CA ASP A 100 14.79 29.43 -24.92
C ASP A 100 14.30 28.19 -24.14
N GLY A 101 13.11 28.28 -23.56
CA GLY A 101 12.54 27.17 -22.78
C GLY A 101 12.97 27.12 -21.32
N ILE A 102 13.78 28.04 -20.86
CA ILE A 102 14.34 28.09 -19.51
C ILE A 102 13.72 29.23 -18.71
N ILE A 103 13.26 28.94 -17.50
CA ILE A 103 12.91 29.94 -16.47
C ILE A 103 14.18 30.16 -15.66
N SER A 104 14.62 31.40 -15.54
CA SER A 104 15.80 31.75 -14.73
C SER A 104 15.46 32.80 -13.68
N TYR A 105 15.95 32.59 -12.48
CA TYR A 105 16.00 33.52 -11.37
C TYR A 105 17.44 33.76 -11.04
N GLU A 106 17.87 34.99 -11.14
CA GLU A 106 19.28 35.37 -10.98
C GLU A 106 19.47 36.23 -9.73
N HIS A 107 20.63 36.09 -9.14
CA HIS A 107 21.10 36.91 -8.03
C HIS A 107 20.16 36.86 -6.80
N LEU A 108 19.75 35.64 -6.41
CA LEU A 108 18.88 35.39 -5.26
C LEU A 108 19.70 35.56 -3.98
N ASP A 109 19.49 36.63 -3.25
CA ASP A 109 20.17 36.89 -1.97
C ASP A 109 19.44 36.22 -0.82
N PHE A 110 20.07 35.22 -0.20
CA PHE A 110 19.54 34.49 0.96
C PHE A 110 19.94 35.13 2.31
N GLY A 111 20.55 36.30 2.27
CA GLY A 111 21.19 36.88 3.45
C GLY A 111 22.53 36.22 3.77
N ASN A 112 23.28 36.81 4.69
CA ASN A 112 24.62 36.33 5.10
C ASN A 112 25.68 36.26 3.97
N GLY A 113 25.43 36.95 2.83
CA GLY A 113 26.31 36.93 1.66
C GLY A 113 26.15 35.68 0.79
N GLU A 114 25.14 34.85 1.01
CA GLU A 114 24.84 33.70 0.16
C GLU A 114 23.96 34.13 -1.00
N VAL A 115 24.49 34.06 -2.21
CA VAL A 115 23.77 34.38 -3.45
C VAL A 115 23.68 33.14 -4.33
N ARG A 116 22.48 32.86 -4.85
CA ARG A 116 22.21 31.73 -5.72
C ARG A 116 21.50 32.13 -7.01
N ASN A 117 21.69 31.33 -8.04
CA ASN A 117 20.94 31.38 -9.28
C ASN A 117 20.17 30.08 -9.44
N CYS A 118 18.95 30.15 -9.98
CA CYS A 118 18.12 28.98 -10.20
C CYS A 118 17.57 29.00 -11.64
N SER A 119 17.70 27.89 -12.35
CA SER A 119 17.14 27.71 -13.68
C SER A 119 16.29 26.46 -13.74
N ILE A 120 15.08 26.56 -14.33
CA ILE A 120 14.14 25.46 -14.43
C ILE A 120 13.80 25.25 -15.90
N TYR A 121 13.82 24.01 -16.36
CA TYR A 121 13.58 23.65 -17.74
C TYR A 121 13.02 22.23 -17.92
N PRO A 122 12.19 21.99 -18.96
CA PRO A 122 11.76 20.67 -19.32
C PRO A 122 12.90 19.90 -20.01
N MET A 123 13.02 18.61 -19.70
CA MET A 123 13.96 17.68 -20.34
C MET A 123 13.26 16.62 -21.20
N GLY A 124 12.00 16.85 -21.56
CA GLY A 124 11.16 15.93 -22.34
C GLY A 124 9.80 15.73 -21.67
N ALA A 125 9.04 14.77 -22.19
CA ALA A 125 7.66 14.57 -21.76
C ALA A 125 7.53 14.09 -20.29
N HIS A 126 8.52 13.35 -19.80
CA HIS A 126 8.49 12.76 -18.45
C HIS A 126 9.30 13.54 -17.41
N THR A 127 10.22 14.41 -17.84
CA THR A 127 11.25 14.96 -16.95
C THR A 127 11.30 16.48 -17.03
N PHE A 128 11.37 17.12 -15.88
CA PHE A 128 11.84 18.50 -15.76
C PHE A 128 13.00 18.58 -14.77
N ALA A 129 13.81 19.59 -14.89
CA ALA A 129 14.99 19.79 -14.07
C ALA A 129 15.05 21.18 -13.46
N MET A 130 15.77 21.28 -12.37
CA MET A 130 16.08 22.51 -11.67
C MET A 130 17.58 22.56 -11.39
N ASP A 131 18.28 23.55 -11.95
CA ASP A 131 19.67 23.85 -11.63
C ASP A 131 19.72 24.89 -10.50
N ILE A 132 20.47 24.61 -9.45
CA ILE A 132 20.77 25.53 -8.36
C ILE A 132 22.27 25.76 -8.36
N LYS A 133 22.70 27.01 -8.50
CA LYS A 133 24.14 27.39 -8.51
C LYS A 133 24.36 28.53 -7.52
N GLY A 134 25.33 28.37 -6.63
CA GLY A 134 25.78 29.44 -5.74
C GLY A 134 26.91 30.24 -6.36
N GLU A 135 26.99 31.52 -6.09
CA GLU A 135 28.18 32.34 -6.37
C GLU A 135 29.35 31.86 -5.51
N ASP A 136 29.03 31.42 -4.29
CA ASP A 136 29.92 30.73 -3.36
C ASP A 136 29.45 29.29 -3.12
N LYS A 137 30.20 28.55 -2.26
CA LYS A 137 29.84 27.18 -1.90
C LYS A 137 28.61 27.13 -1.01
N MET A 138 27.58 26.42 -1.46
CA MET A 138 26.33 26.17 -0.75
C MET A 138 26.47 24.92 0.14
N LYS A 139 25.85 24.94 1.32
CA LYS A 139 25.74 23.79 2.22
C LYS A 139 24.41 23.85 2.98
N GLY A 140 23.87 22.68 3.36
CA GLY A 140 22.59 22.58 4.06
C GLY A 140 21.42 22.50 3.09
N GLU A 141 20.29 23.05 3.46
CA GLU A 141 19.07 22.97 2.66
C GLU A 141 19.14 23.83 1.40
N LEU A 142 18.75 23.22 0.27
CA LEU A 142 18.79 23.84 -1.05
C LEU A 142 17.39 24.17 -1.58
N PHE A 143 16.47 23.26 -1.42
CA PHE A 143 15.11 23.35 -1.93
C PHE A 143 14.17 22.54 -1.05
N ARG A 144 12.94 23.01 -0.86
CA ARG A 144 11.93 22.38 -0.02
C ARG A 144 10.60 22.32 -0.73
N ILE A 145 9.94 21.17 -0.67
CA ILE A 145 8.59 20.95 -1.18
C ILE A 145 7.66 20.64 -0.01
N HIS A 146 6.55 21.37 0.09
CA HIS A 146 5.46 21.06 1.00
C HIS A 146 4.33 20.39 0.21
N THR A 147 4.05 19.13 0.52
CA THR A 147 2.93 18.42 -0.12
C THR A 147 1.60 18.87 0.45
N ALA A 148 0.55 18.79 -0.35
CA ALA A 148 -0.81 19.04 0.12
C ALA A 148 -1.21 17.96 1.15
N PRO A 149 -1.98 18.32 2.20
CA PRO A 149 -2.37 17.35 3.25
C PRO A 149 -3.14 16.14 2.72
N ASP A 150 -3.85 16.32 1.64
CA ASP A 150 -4.72 15.32 1.03
C ASP A 150 -4.01 14.44 -0.02
N VAL A 151 -2.74 14.67 -0.30
CA VAL A 151 -1.88 13.72 -1.05
C VAL A 151 -0.95 12.95 -0.11
N SER A 152 -1.01 13.21 1.18
CA SER A 152 -0.36 12.41 2.20
C SER A 152 -1.16 11.09 2.38
N PRO A 153 -0.54 9.94 2.48
CA PRO A 153 0.86 9.75 2.79
C PRO A 153 1.74 9.60 1.54
N VAL A 154 2.68 10.48 1.36
CA VAL A 154 3.77 10.29 0.41
C VAL A 154 4.78 9.33 1.02
N SER A 155 5.27 8.36 0.27
CA SER A 155 6.39 7.53 0.71
C SER A 155 7.61 7.72 -0.16
N VAL A 156 8.79 7.62 0.45
CA VAL A 156 10.08 7.74 -0.22
C VAL A 156 10.73 6.38 -0.30
N TRP A 157 11.09 5.94 -1.50
CA TRP A 157 11.77 4.68 -1.75
C TRP A 157 13.20 4.93 -2.17
N SER A 158 14.15 4.40 -1.40
CA SER A 158 15.58 4.54 -1.68
C SER A 158 16.37 3.34 -1.14
N LYS A 159 17.46 2.96 -1.81
CA LYS A 159 18.33 1.85 -1.37
C LYS A 159 19.13 2.17 -0.10
N LYS A 160 19.35 3.43 0.19
CA LYS A 160 20.15 3.84 1.33
C LYS A 160 19.43 4.94 2.09
N LYS A 161 19.39 4.74 3.39
CA LYS A 161 18.73 5.56 4.35
C LYS A 161 19.61 5.77 5.56
N ASP A 162 19.70 7.00 6.03
CA ASP A 162 20.19 7.34 7.36
C ASP A 162 19.03 7.92 8.16
N THR A 163 18.55 7.18 9.16
CA THR A 163 17.48 7.64 10.04
C THR A 163 18.02 7.80 11.44
N PRO A 164 17.87 8.97 12.05
CA PRO A 164 18.02 9.06 13.49
C PRO A 164 16.91 8.24 14.17
N PRO A 165 17.15 7.60 15.31
CA PRO A 165 16.14 6.86 16.03
C PRO A 165 14.96 7.79 16.35
N SER A 166 13.76 7.38 15.97
CA SER A 166 12.53 8.09 16.31
C SER A 166 12.23 7.85 17.77
N SER A 167 12.32 8.85 18.60
CA SER A 167 12.09 8.69 20.03
C SER A 167 10.83 9.37 20.58
N GLN A 168 9.99 9.98 19.78
CA GLN A 168 9.04 10.96 20.34
C GLN A 168 7.55 10.77 20.05
N TYR A 169 7.09 9.75 19.29
CA TYR A 169 5.67 9.66 18.93
C TYR A 169 4.97 8.39 19.36
N ASP A 170 5.55 7.62 20.26
CA ASP A 170 4.92 6.47 20.91
C ASP A 170 4.06 6.87 22.11
N THR A 171 3.17 7.81 21.92
CA THR A 171 2.11 7.99 22.92
C THR A 171 0.86 7.25 22.47
N PRO A 172 0.18 6.52 23.35
CA PRO A 172 -1.09 5.87 23.06
C PRO A 172 -2.17 6.83 22.55
N GLU A 173 -1.94 8.13 22.69
CA GLU A 173 -2.87 9.20 22.33
C GLU A 173 -2.85 9.55 20.84
N THR A 174 -1.84 9.12 20.06
CA THR A 174 -1.64 9.50 18.65
C THR A 174 -1.56 8.30 17.71
N PHE A 175 -2.43 7.34 17.90
CA PHE A 175 -2.45 6.06 17.17
C PHE A 175 -2.45 6.17 15.63
N TYR A 176 -2.76 7.33 15.06
CA TYR A 176 -2.82 7.59 13.61
C TYR A 176 -2.03 8.81 13.17
N THR A 177 -1.13 9.32 13.97
CA THR A 177 -0.20 10.35 13.51
C THR A 177 0.94 9.65 12.78
N PRO A 178 1.31 10.07 11.55
CA PRO A 178 2.47 9.52 10.87
C PRO A 178 3.68 9.60 11.79
N ARG A 179 4.35 8.47 12.01
CA ARG A 179 5.55 8.40 12.86
C ARG A 179 6.79 9.01 12.20
N ILE A 180 6.65 9.57 11.01
CA ILE A 180 7.75 10.19 10.30
C ILE A 180 8.14 11.48 11.00
N VAL A 181 9.11 11.39 11.87
CA VAL A 181 9.67 12.55 12.50
C VAL A 181 10.65 13.24 11.55
N LYS A 182 11.58 12.48 11.02
CA LYS A 182 12.57 12.92 10.05
C LYS A 182 13.34 11.72 9.52
N ALA A 183 13.36 11.53 8.23
CA ALA A 183 14.15 10.49 7.58
C ALA A 183 15.01 11.12 6.48
N SER A 184 16.23 10.61 6.30
CA SER A 184 17.14 11.06 5.25
C SER A 184 17.42 9.93 4.27
N PHE A 185 17.37 10.22 2.99
CA PHE A 185 17.51 9.25 1.89
C PHE A 185 18.58 9.69 0.91
N GLN A 186 19.42 8.76 0.50
CA GLN A 186 20.34 9.02 -0.60
C GLN A 186 19.59 9.06 -1.93
N LEU A 187 20.01 9.94 -2.81
CA LEU A 187 19.52 9.98 -4.18
C LEU A 187 20.33 9.00 -5.08
N PRO A 188 19.70 8.42 -6.10
CA PRO A 188 18.33 8.62 -6.53
C PRO A 188 17.31 7.99 -5.58
N ALA A 189 16.12 8.58 -5.52
CA ALA A 189 14.98 8.08 -4.76
C ALA A 189 13.70 8.18 -5.59
N ILE A 190 12.68 7.40 -5.24
CA ILE A 190 11.35 7.45 -5.84
C ILE A 190 10.38 8.00 -4.81
N LEU A 191 9.64 9.04 -5.18
CA LEU A 191 8.51 9.53 -4.41
C LEU A 191 7.25 8.85 -4.91
N HIS A 192 6.57 8.14 -4.02
CA HIS A 192 5.25 7.59 -4.28
C HIS A 192 4.19 8.54 -3.76
N PHE A 193 3.41 9.10 -4.66
CA PHE A 193 2.20 9.85 -4.39
C PHE A 193 1.01 8.94 -4.64
N PRO A 194 0.38 8.39 -3.59
CA PRO A 194 -0.76 7.49 -3.76
C PRO A 194 -1.85 8.11 -4.64
N ASP A 195 -2.44 7.32 -5.53
CA ASP A 195 -3.40 7.72 -6.57
C ASP A 195 -2.85 8.61 -7.71
N TYR A 196 -1.67 9.21 -7.56
CA TYR A 196 -1.13 10.12 -8.56
C TYR A 196 0.04 9.54 -9.35
N GLY A 197 0.90 8.77 -8.70
CA GLY A 197 2.00 8.08 -9.37
C GLY A 197 3.34 8.16 -8.67
N LEU A 198 4.37 7.87 -9.42
CA LEU A 198 5.73 7.74 -8.97
C LEU A 198 6.60 8.79 -9.64
N VAL A 199 7.42 9.50 -8.85
CA VAL A 199 8.36 10.50 -9.34
C VAL A 199 9.76 10.13 -8.88
N LYS A 200 10.62 9.77 -9.82
CA LYS A 200 12.05 9.56 -9.55
C LYS A 200 12.73 10.91 -9.38
N ILE A 201 13.51 11.02 -8.32
CA ILE A 201 14.33 12.19 -8.01
C ILE A 201 15.80 11.82 -8.11
N GLU A 202 16.55 12.62 -8.84
CA GLU A 202 18.00 12.49 -9.00
C GLU A 202 18.68 13.82 -8.74
N ALA A 203 19.91 13.78 -8.22
CA ALA A 203 20.77 14.96 -8.13
C ALA A 203 22.08 14.70 -8.85
N SER A 204 22.66 15.73 -9.49
CA SER A 204 23.97 15.61 -10.17
C SER A 204 25.13 15.49 -9.17
N GLU A 205 24.98 16.02 -7.98
CA GLU A 205 25.98 15.97 -6.93
C GLU A 205 25.70 14.82 -5.95
N PRO A 206 26.66 13.92 -5.73
CA PRO A 206 26.46 12.74 -4.86
C PRO A 206 26.29 13.08 -3.38
N ASP A 207 26.72 14.26 -2.96
CA ASP A 207 26.57 14.77 -1.59
C ASP A 207 25.22 15.44 -1.35
N VAL A 208 24.30 15.43 -2.34
CA VAL A 208 22.92 15.89 -2.17
C VAL A 208 22.02 14.71 -1.77
N TYR A 209 21.26 14.89 -0.70
CA TYR A 209 20.33 13.90 -0.18
C TYR A 209 18.94 14.50 0.01
N LEU A 210 17.92 13.64 0.06
CA LEU A 210 16.53 14.00 0.36
C LEU A 210 16.25 13.77 1.83
N GLN A 211 15.56 14.70 2.46
CA GLN A 211 15.04 14.56 3.80
C GLN A 211 13.52 14.65 3.77
N GLU A 212 12.87 13.71 4.43
CA GLU A 212 11.44 13.70 4.64
C GLU A 212 11.12 14.10 6.07
N HIS A 213 10.12 14.96 6.24
CA HIS A 213 9.67 15.45 7.53
C HIS A 213 8.16 15.68 7.50
N PHE A 214 7.43 15.16 8.48
CA PHE A 214 6.02 15.45 8.65
C PHE A 214 5.84 16.68 9.53
N LEU A 215 5.08 17.65 9.02
CA LEU A 215 4.67 18.84 9.77
C LEU A 215 3.17 18.74 10.08
N PRO A 216 2.79 18.39 11.31
CA PRO A 216 1.39 18.38 11.71
C PRO A 216 0.81 19.79 11.65
N ASP A 217 -0.40 19.91 11.17
CA ASP A 217 -1.17 21.16 11.22
C ASP A 217 -2.07 21.14 12.45
N TYR A 218 -1.58 21.66 13.54
CA TYR A 218 -2.30 21.67 14.82
C TYR A 218 -3.56 22.56 14.81
N ASP A 219 -3.65 23.51 13.89
CA ASP A 219 -4.83 24.37 13.74
C ASP A 219 -5.96 23.67 12.97
N ASN A 220 -5.63 22.64 12.23
CA ASN A 220 -6.56 21.77 11.53
C ASN A 220 -6.59 20.38 12.20
N THR A 221 -6.99 20.33 13.44
CA THR A 221 -7.25 19.05 14.10
C THR A 221 -8.37 18.36 13.37
N GLY A 222 -8.01 17.38 12.57
CA GLY A 222 -8.96 16.50 11.91
C GLY A 222 -9.82 15.76 12.91
N LEU A 223 -10.76 15.01 12.40
CA LEU A 223 -11.76 14.26 13.15
C LEU A 223 -11.19 13.63 14.43
N SER A 224 -11.60 14.12 15.58
CA SER A 224 -11.48 13.36 16.83
C SER A 224 -12.59 12.29 16.81
N LEU A 225 -12.22 11.08 16.47
CA LEU A 225 -13.12 9.93 16.57
C LEU A 225 -13.15 9.46 18.02
N GLY A 226 -13.66 10.17 18.96
CA GLY A 226 -13.91 9.78 20.34
C GLY A 226 -12.92 8.79 21.00
N PRO A 227 -12.89 8.68 22.28
CA PRO A 227 -12.06 7.66 22.94
C PRO A 227 -12.61 6.26 22.64
N PHE A 228 -11.73 5.32 22.30
CA PHE A 228 -12.06 3.90 22.23
C PHE A 228 -11.12 3.11 23.13
N ASN A 229 -11.63 2.02 23.68
CA ASN A 229 -10.88 1.17 24.60
C ASN A 229 -10.44 -0.11 23.89
N ARG A 230 -9.14 -0.42 23.95
CA ARG A 230 -8.59 -1.69 23.47
C ARG A 230 -7.58 -2.21 24.49
N GLY A 231 -7.70 -3.47 24.89
CA GLY A 231 -6.75 -4.11 25.80
C GLY A 231 -6.59 -3.36 27.15
N GLY A 232 -7.64 -2.72 27.67
CA GLY A 232 -7.59 -1.94 28.91
C GLY A 232 -7.01 -0.54 28.78
N HIS A 233 -6.64 -0.10 27.57
CA HIS A 233 -6.14 1.25 27.28
C HIS A 233 -7.18 2.08 26.55
N THR A 234 -7.31 3.34 26.94
CA THR A 234 -8.14 4.32 26.23
C THR A 234 -7.30 5.05 25.20
N TYR A 235 -7.67 4.93 23.94
CA TYR A 235 -7.02 5.62 22.83
C TYR A 235 -7.90 6.77 22.36
N ARG A 236 -7.30 7.90 22.04
CA ARG A 236 -7.96 9.00 21.35
C ARG A 236 -7.50 9.01 19.91
N LYS A 237 -8.43 8.83 18.98
CA LYS A 237 -8.17 9.05 17.57
C LYS A 237 -8.12 10.55 17.29
N SER A 238 -6.97 11.14 17.19
CA SER A 238 -6.80 12.43 16.55
C SER A 238 -6.00 12.23 15.26
N VAL A 239 -6.63 12.44 14.13
CA VAL A 239 -5.92 12.49 12.85
C VAL A 239 -5.46 13.93 12.68
N HIS A 240 -4.16 14.16 12.80
CA HIS A 240 -3.60 15.47 12.50
C HIS A 240 -3.44 15.61 11.01
N LEU A 241 -4.09 16.63 10.45
CA LEU A 241 -3.80 17.09 9.10
C LEU A 241 -2.40 17.67 9.08
N GLY A 242 -1.61 17.31 8.11
CA GLY A 242 -0.26 17.81 7.98
C GLY A 242 0.28 17.68 6.58
N SER A 243 1.38 18.32 6.34
CA SER A 243 2.12 18.21 5.08
C SER A 243 3.34 17.32 5.29
N VAL A 244 3.63 16.46 4.34
CA VAL A 244 4.97 15.90 4.20
C VAL A 244 5.85 16.97 3.57
N VAL A 245 6.96 17.26 4.20
CA VAL A 245 7.97 18.19 3.69
C VAL A 245 9.14 17.37 3.17
N LEU A 246 9.47 17.59 1.91
CA LEU A 246 10.57 16.97 1.20
C LEU A 246 11.65 18.04 0.98
N SER A 247 12.80 17.92 1.64
CA SER A 247 13.88 18.90 1.58
C SER A 247 15.12 18.31 0.95
N PHE A 248 15.74 19.03 0.03
CA PHE A 248 17.00 18.66 -0.60
C PHE A 248 18.15 19.35 0.12
N HIS A 249 19.14 18.61 0.57
CA HIS A 249 20.25 19.10 1.37
C HIS A 249 21.59 18.73 0.75
N ALA A 250 22.54 19.65 0.76
CA ALA A 250 23.94 19.38 0.49
C ALA A 250 24.66 19.01 1.80
N GLN A 251 25.18 17.79 1.90
CA GLN A 251 25.94 17.33 3.06
C GLN A 251 27.31 18.04 3.17
N LYS A 252 27.96 18.22 2.03
CA LYS A 252 29.21 18.96 1.90
C LYS A 252 29.02 20.22 1.08
N PRO A 253 29.93 21.20 1.20
CA PRO A 253 29.86 22.42 0.39
C PRO A 253 29.99 22.12 -1.11
N ILE A 254 29.00 22.53 -1.90
CA ILE A 254 28.92 22.36 -3.35
C ILE A 254 28.76 23.73 -4.05
N THR A 255 29.19 23.83 -5.29
CA THR A 255 29.01 25.06 -6.10
C THR A 255 27.72 25.07 -6.90
N GLY A 256 27.09 23.91 -7.09
CA GLY A 256 25.81 23.78 -7.79
C GLY A 256 25.34 22.33 -7.85
N THR A 257 24.09 22.14 -8.16
CA THR A 257 23.49 20.83 -8.43
C THR A 257 22.33 20.97 -9.39
N THR A 258 22.09 19.92 -10.19
CA THR A 258 20.88 19.76 -10.96
C THR A 258 19.99 18.71 -10.26
N ILE A 259 18.77 19.10 -9.89
CA ILE A 259 17.76 18.19 -9.37
C ILE A 259 16.80 17.86 -10.50
N LYS A 260 16.63 16.58 -10.81
CA LYS A 260 15.71 16.08 -11.86
C LYS A 260 14.51 15.42 -11.22
N PHE A 261 13.35 15.69 -11.78
CA PHE A 261 12.06 15.09 -11.44
C PHE A 261 11.56 14.34 -12.65
N THR A 262 11.52 13.02 -12.58
CA THR A 262 11.07 12.16 -13.70
C THR A 262 9.82 11.41 -13.27
N VAL A 263 8.70 11.65 -13.92
CA VAL A 263 7.48 10.86 -13.73
C VAL A 263 7.68 9.50 -14.35
N LEU A 264 7.53 8.45 -13.55
CA LEU A 264 7.64 7.08 -14.01
C LEU A 264 6.30 6.65 -14.63
N GLU A 265 6.36 6.22 -15.88
CA GLU A 265 5.20 5.84 -16.67
C GLU A 265 4.60 4.50 -16.19
N ASP A 266 5.47 3.60 -15.74
CA ASP A 266 5.13 2.22 -15.47
C ASP A 266 4.87 1.98 -13.98
N ASN A 267 3.68 2.28 -13.53
CA ASN A 267 3.23 1.98 -12.17
C ASN A 267 2.20 0.84 -12.09
N TYR A 268 1.99 0.11 -13.17
CA TYR A 268 1.07 -1.01 -13.26
C TYR A 268 1.70 -2.20 -14.01
N PRO A 269 1.12 -3.41 -13.92
CA PRO A 269 1.71 -4.62 -14.52
C PRO A 269 1.82 -4.54 -16.05
N HIS A 270 3.01 -4.83 -16.56
CA HIS A 270 3.26 -5.11 -17.98
C HIS A 270 3.57 -6.59 -18.16
N LEU A 271 2.58 -7.37 -18.56
CA LEU A 271 2.70 -8.82 -18.67
C LEU A 271 2.37 -9.28 -20.11
N PRO A 272 3.09 -10.25 -20.64
CA PRO A 272 2.79 -10.82 -21.94
C PRO A 272 1.35 -11.33 -22.01
N GLY A 273 0.59 -10.87 -23.02
CA GLY A 273 -0.81 -11.28 -23.21
C GLY A 273 -1.83 -10.58 -22.34
N VAL A 274 -1.42 -9.62 -21.50
CA VAL A 274 -2.32 -8.78 -20.71
C VAL A 274 -2.43 -7.40 -21.35
N ASP A 275 -3.61 -7.08 -21.87
CA ASP A 275 -3.90 -5.74 -22.41
C ASP A 275 -4.74 -4.94 -21.41
N LEU A 276 -4.09 -4.01 -20.74
CA LEU A 276 -4.72 -3.07 -19.80
C LEU A 276 -5.07 -1.73 -20.48
N SER A 277 -5.02 -1.63 -21.80
CA SER A 277 -5.25 -0.38 -22.53
C SER A 277 -6.71 0.10 -22.53
N ASP A 278 -7.67 -0.77 -22.22
CA ASP A 278 -9.07 -0.42 -22.08
C ASP A 278 -9.30 0.47 -20.84
N ALA A 279 -10.15 1.50 -20.98
CA ALA A 279 -10.51 2.42 -19.92
C ALA A 279 -11.11 1.74 -18.68
N LYS A 280 -11.73 0.59 -18.82
CA LYS A 280 -12.25 -0.20 -17.67
C LYS A 280 -11.16 -0.63 -16.67
N PHE A 281 -9.87 -0.59 -17.09
CA PHE A 281 -8.71 -0.89 -16.25
C PHE A 281 -8.02 0.37 -15.69
N ASP A 282 -8.57 1.57 -15.90
CA ASP A 282 -7.95 2.81 -15.40
C ASP A 282 -7.73 2.78 -13.88
N GLY A 283 -8.71 2.28 -13.14
CA GLY A 283 -8.58 2.11 -11.69
C GLY A 283 -7.44 1.17 -11.29
N LEU A 284 -7.20 0.10 -12.07
CA LEU A 284 -6.08 -0.81 -11.84
C LEU A 284 -4.74 -0.12 -12.13
N ARG A 285 -4.59 0.47 -13.33
CA ARG A 285 -3.35 1.16 -13.72
C ARG A 285 -2.96 2.22 -12.72
N ARG A 286 -3.95 2.98 -12.23
CA ARG A 286 -3.76 4.06 -11.30
C ARG A 286 -3.35 3.60 -9.90
N CYS A 287 -4.00 2.54 -9.41
CA CYS A 287 -3.93 2.20 -7.98
C CYS A 287 -3.00 1.04 -7.66
N TRP A 288 -2.43 0.35 -8.66
CA TRP A 288 -1.59 -0.83 -8.42
C TRP A 288 -0.48 -0.60 -7.39
N GLN A 289 0.23 0.52 -7.53
CA GLN A 289 1.33 0.86 -6.62
C GLN A 289 0.87 1.27 -5.21
N ASN A 290 -0.40 1.62 -5.05
CA ASN A 290 -0.94 1.97 -3.74
C ASN A 290 -0.93 0.80 -2.75
N ALA A 291 -0.87 -0.44 -3.24
CA ALA A 291 -0.68 -1.61 -2.39
C ALA A 291 0.70 -1.66 -1.71
N PHE A 292 1.69 -0.90 -2.23
CA PHE A 292 3.05 -0.92 -1.73
C PHE A 292 3.34 0.34 -0.91
N THR A 293 3.32 0.20 0.40
CA THR A 293 3.73 1.24 1.34
C THR A 293 4.99 0.81 2.07
N LEU A 294 5.86 1.76 2.36
CA LEU A 294 7.10 1.49 3.06
C LEU A 294 7.14 2.25 4.39
N ASN A 295 7.60 1.55 5.42
CA ASN A 295 8.04 2.21 6.63
C ASN A 295 9.35 2.94 6.32
N PRO A 296 9.41 4.28 6.44
CA PRO A 296 10.60 5.04 6.06
C PRO A 296 11.78 4.84 7.00
N GLU A 297 11.56 4.31 8.21
CA GLU A 297 12.64 4.05 9.17
C GLU A 297 13.41 2.78 8.83
N THR A 298 12.71 1.74 8.42
CA THR A 298 13.28 0.41 8.20
C THR A 298 13.37 0.02 6.73
N MET A 299 12.73 0.79 5.84
CA MET A 299 12.56 0.43 4.44
C MET A 299 11.92 -0.95 4.27
N THR A 300 10.98 -1.27 5.17
CA THR A 300 10.17 -2.48 5.12
C THR A 300 8.78 -2.17 4.59
N MET A 301 8.09 -3.16 4.07
CA MET A 301 6.67 -3.02 3.74
C MET A 301 5.86 -2.88 5.03
N GLY A 302 5.06 -1.84 5.13
CA GLY A 302 4.17 -1.58 6.25
C GLY A 302 2.71 -1.87 5.93
N ASP A 303 1.87 -2.11 6.92
CA ASP A 303 0.43 -2.32 6.74
C ASP A 303 -0.24 -1.06 6.28
N ASN A 304 0.10 -0.04 6.98
CA ASN A 304 -0.28 1.30 6.61
C ASN A 304 0.86 2.23 7.00
N ILE A 305 0.94 3.35 6.35
CA ILE A 305 2.01 4.33 6.58
C ILE A 305 1.96 4.92 8.00
N MET A 306 0.85 4.79 8.68
CA MET A 306 0.62 5.34 10.02
C MET A 306 0.96 4.35 11.14
N LEU A 307 1.06 3.07 10.82
CA LEU A 307 1.46 2.01 11.74
C LEU A 307 2.89 1.63 11.41
N SER A 308 3.84 2.16 12.13
CA SER A 308 5.23 1.73 12.03
C SER A 308 5.32 0.31 12.56
N GLY A 309 5.40 -0.62 11.72
CA GLY A 309 5.62 -2.02 12.04
C GLY A 309 6.11 -2.73 10.81
N ILE A 310 6.66 -3.89 10.97
CA ILE A 310 6.70 -4.86 9.91
C ILE A 310 5.24 -5.18 9.71
N GLY A 311 4.66 -4.66 8.65
CA GLY A 311 3.25 -4.87 8.37
C GLY A 311 2.97 -6.34 8.12
N HIS A 312 2.83 -7.04 9.21
CA HIS A 312 2.82 -8.49 9.23
C HIS A 312 1.70 -9.06 8.40
N LEU A 313 0.54 -8.45 8.39
CA LEU A 313 -0.64 -9.03 7.75
C LEU A 313 -0.72 -8.74 6.27
N ALA A 314 -0.46 -7.51 5.89
CA ALA A 314 -0.45 -7.13 4.49
C ALA A 314 0.82 -7.61 3.75
N LEU A 315 1.78 -8.20 4.45
CA LEU A 315 3.01 -8.70 3.84
C LEU A 315 2.73 -9.79 2.80
N ALA A 316 1.88 -10.77 3.12
CA ALA A 316 1.50 -11.82 2.16
C ALA A 316 0.73 -11.24 0.97
N PHE A 317 -0.18 -10.28 1.19
CA PHE A 317 -0.94 -9.67 0.10
C PHE A 317 -0.06 -8.89 -0.87
N ARG A 318 0.93 -8.18 -0.35
CA ARG A 318 1.91 -7.47 -1.18
C ARG A 318 2.86 -8.42 -1.89
N ALA A 319 3.27 -9.49 -1.23
CA ALA A 319 4.08 -10.54 -1.82
C ALA A 319 3.36 -11.19 -3.02
N ASP A 320 2.07 -11.42 -2.92
CA ASP A 320 1.24 -11.94 -4.02
C ASP A 320 1.21 -11.02 -5.26
N LEU A 321 1.31 -9.71 -5.07
CA LEU A 321 1.35 -8.74 -6.15
C LEU A 321 2.73 -8.64 -6.81
N LEU A 322 3.79 -9.01 -6.08
CA LEU A 322 5.17 -8.78 -6.51
C LEU A 322 5.56 -9.46 -7.82
N PRO A 323 5.17 -10.73 -8.08
CA PRO A 323 5.50 -11.40 -9.34
C PRO A 323 4.97 -10.71 -10.58
N PHE A 324 3.95 -9.86 -10.42
CA PHE A 324 3.29 -9.12 -11.49
C PHE A 324 3.66 -7.65 -11.50
N THR A 325 4.48 -7.20 -10.54
CA THR A 325 4.88 -5.79 -10.41
C THR A 325 6.16 -5.53 -11.22
N PRO A 326 6.17 -4.54 -12.12
CA PRO A 326 7.35 -4.26 -12.92
C PRO A 326 8.51 -3.80 -12.04
N ALA A 327 9.73 -4.11 -12.46
CA ALA A 327 10.92 -3.49 -11.90
C ALA A 327 10.93 -2.01 -12.30
N LEU A 328 10.70 -1.13 -11.33
CA LEU A 328 10.50 0.29 -11.60
C LEU A 328 11.79 1.01 -11.96
N ASP A 329 12.86 0.73 -11.24
CA ASP A 329 14.15 1.38 -11.44
C ASP A 329 15.25 0.64 -10.68
N ALA A 330 16.49 0.71 -11.18
CA ALA A 330 17.65 0.13 -10.52
C ALA A 330 17.97 0.78 -9.15
N SER A 331 17.40 1.97 -8.86
CA SER A 331 17.63 2.69 -7.61
C SER A 331 16.94 2.05 -6.42
N PHE A 332 15.73 1.52 -6.63
CA PHE A 332 14.94 0.82 -5.62
C PHE A 332 13.85 -0.03 -6.30
N SER A 333 13.52 -1.17 -5.69
CA SER A 333 12.38 -2.00 -6.10
C SER A 333 11.52 -2.37 -4.89
N MET A 334 10.25 -2.72 -5.13
CA MET A 334 9.36 -3.27 -4.10
C MET A 334 9.93 -4.54 -3.47
N ILE A 335 10.71 -5.28 -4.23
CA ILE A 335 11.43 -6.49 -3.81
C ILE A 335 12.39 -6.18 -2.65
N ASP A 336 13.08 -5.04 -2.68
CA ASP A 336 13.99 -4.63 -1.60
C ASP A 336 13.20 -4.42 -0.29
N GLY A 337 12.04 -3.78 -0.35
CA GLY A 337 11.16 -3.58 0.82
C GLY A 337 10.62 -4.88 1.38
N LEU A 338 10.17 -5.81 0.52
CA LEU A 338 9.71 -7.12 0.94
C LEU A 338 10.86 -7.94 1.56
N LYS A 339 12.02 -7.98 0.92
CA LYS A 339 13.20 -8.66 1.44
C LYS A 339 13.58 -8.17 2.84
N ASN A 340 13.62 -6.85 3.04
CA ASN A 340 13.91 -6.25 4.34
C ASN A 340 12.89 -6.68 5.40
N SER A 341 11.60 -6.72 5.06
CA SER A 341 10.55 -7.18 5.98
C SER A 341 10.75 -8.64 6.40
N ILE A 342 10.98 -9.52 5.44
CA ILE A 342 11.22 -10.95 5.70
C ILE A 342 12.49 -11.12 6.53
N GLU A 343 13.57 -10.42 6.19
CA GLU A 343 14.85 -10.52 6.89
C GLU A 343 14.75 -10.12 8.36
N ILE A 344 14.05 -9.03 8.68
CA ILE A 344 13.81 -8.60 10.06
C ILE A 344 12.96 -9.66 10.80
N ALA A 345 11.92 -10.19 10.16
CA ALA A 345 11.10 -11.24 10.77
C ALA A 345 11.96 -12.46 11.16
N LEU A 346 12.82 -12.91 10.25
CA LEU A 346 13.68 -14.10 10.48
C LEU A 346 14.77 -13.82 11.53
N LYS A 347 15.37 -12.63 11.56
CA LYS A 347 16.47 -12.29 12.48
C LYS A 347 16.01 -11.95 13.89
N GLU A 348 14.91 -11.21 14.02
CA GLU A 348 14.58 -10.47 15.23
C GLU A 348 13.28 -10.87 15.89
N ARG A 349 12.39 -11.59 15.17
CA ARG A 349 11.02 -11.80 15.61
C ARG A 349 10.66 -13.25 15.92
N ILE A 350 11.55 -14.21 15.76
CA ILE A 350 11.26 -15.60 16.08
C ILE A 350 11.36 -15.84 17.59
N ASP A 351 10.23 -16.10 18.21
CA ASP A 351 10.17 -16.51 19.62
C ASP A 351 10.89 -17.85 19.81
N PRO A 352 11.88 -17.93 20.71
CA PRO A 352 12.67 -19.14 20.89
C PRO A 352 11.91 -20.28 21.57
N GLN A 353 10.80 -20.01 22.24
CA GLN A 353 9.99 -21.03 22.93
C GLN A 353 8.96 -21.67 22.00
N THR A 354 8.31 -20.86 21.19
CA THR A 354 7.22 -21.30 20.31
C THR A 354 7.65 -21.53 18.88
N ASN A 355 8.86 -21.10 18.48
CA ASN A 355 9.33 -21.07 17.09
C ASN A 355 8.40 -20.31 16.12
N ARG A 356 7.76 -19.25 16.60
CA ARG A 356 6.80 -18.46 15.83
C ARG A 356 7.22 -17.01 15.79
N ILE A 357 6.70 -16.27 14.82
CA ILE A 357 6.88 -14.81 14.78
C ILE A 357 6.11 -14.20 15.95
N ALA A 358 6.86 -13.52 16.82
CA ALA A 358 6.32 -12.76 17.94
C ALA A 358 5.87 -11.37 17.46
N ASP A 359 4.66 -11.28 16.96
CA ASP A 359 4.03 -10.05 16.54
C ASP A 359 2.52 -10.09 16.80
N PHE A 360 1.78 -9.04 16.41
CA PHE A 360 0.36 -8.85 16.74
C PHE A 360 -0.45 -9.91 16.00
N GLY A 361 -0.49 -10.63 15.28
CA GLY A 361 -1.36 -11.69 14.72
C GLY A 361 -0.77 -13.07 14.90
N TYR A 362 -1.63 -14.03 15.17
CA TYR A 362 -1.19 -15.40 15.36
C TYR A 362 -0.72 -16.03 14.03
N GLU A 363 -1.22 -15.56 12.91
CA GLU A 363 -0.86 -15.95 11.55
C GLU A 363 0.44 -15.33 11.01
N CYS A 364 1.12 -14.48 11.76
CA CYS A 364 2.34 -13.82 11.27
C CYS A 364 3.43 -14.80 10.83
N THR A 365 3.46 -15.98 11.41
CA THR A 365 4.36 -17.06 10.99
C THR A 365 4.06 -17.55 9.59
N GLU A 366 2.80 -17.87 9.33
CA GLU A 366 2.32 -18.34 8.03
C GLU A 366 2.50 -17.29 6.95
N ILE A 367 2.14 -16.06 7.26
CA ILE A 367 2.29 -14.91 6.35
C ILE A 367 3.75 -14.69 5.98
N THR A 368 4.68 -14.80 6.95
CA THR A 368 6.11 -14.71 6.66
C THR A 368 6.59 -15.82 5.73
N LEU A 369 6.12 -17.04 5.93
CA LEU A 369 6.47 -18.17 5.07
C LEU A 369 5.86 -18.05 3.67
N ILE A 370 4.63 -17.56 3.55
CA ILE A 370 3.99 -17.27 2.25
C ILE A 370 4.78 -16.19 1.52
N ALA A 371 5.06 -15.07 2.18
CA ALA A 371 5.82 -13.98 1.60
C ALA A 371 7.23 -14.40 1.16
N LEU A 372 7.87 -15.29 1.92
CA LEU A 372 9.17 -15.87 1.57
C LEU A 372 9.10 -16.71 0.28
N TYR A 373 8.04 -17.52 0.13
CA TYR A 373 7.82 -18.30 -1.09
C TYR A 373 7.59 -17.39 -2.28
N ASP A 374 6.72 -16.37 -2.17
CA ASP A 374 6.41 -15.43 -3.23
C ASP A 374 7.63 -14.56 -3.60
N TYR A 375 8.43 -14.16 -2.60
CA TYR A 375 9.73 -13.53 -2.84
C TYR A 375 10.65 -14.43 -3.68
N LEU A 376 10.75 -15.71 -3.33
CA LEU A 376 11.64 -16.65 -4.02
C LEU A 376 11.21 -16.93 -5.46
N ILE A 377 9.93 -17.16 -5.73
CA ILE A 377 9.44 -17.36 -7.11
C ILE A 377 9.62 -16.12 -7.99
N THR A 378 9.66 -14.93 -7.37
CA THR A 378 9.88 -13.65 -8.08
C THR A 378 11.36 -13.40 -8.35
N THR A 379 12.22 -13.68 -7.38
CA THR A 379 13.63 -13.25 -7.41
C THR A 379 14.63 -14.36 -7.74
N HIS A 380 14.24 -15.61 -7.46
CA HIS A 380 15.15 -16.76 -7.51
C HIS A 380 16.37 -16.63 -6.58
N ASP A 381 16.25 -15.86 -5.48
CA ASP A 381 17.34 -15.60 -4.51
C ASP A 381 17.54 -16.80 -3.56
N TRP A 382 17.96 -17.93 -4.11
CA TRP A 382 18.31 -19.11 -3.35
C TRP A 382 19.42 -18.91 -2.30
N PRO A 383 20.43 -18.04 -2.52
CA PRO A 383 21.38 -17.70 -1.46
C PRO A 383 20.72 -17.15 -0.21
N PHE A 384 19.70 -16.29 -0.33
CA PHE A 384 18.95 -15.79 0.81
C PHE A 384 18.21 -16.92 1.55
N ILE A 385 17.56 -17.82 0.83
CA ILE A 385 16.89 -18.97 1.44
C ILE A 385 17.88 -19.87 2.22
N ARG A 386 19.03 -20.16 1.62
CA ARG A 386 20.07 -20.98 2.31
C ARG A 386 20.63 -20.28 3.54
N GLN A 387 20.78 -18.97 3.50
CA GLN A 387 21.27 -18.18 4.65
C GLN A 387 20.34 -18.31 5.85
N TYR A 388 19.02 -18.35 5.64
CA TYR A 388 18.02 -18.40 6.69
C TYR A 388 17.30 -19.76 6.83
N LEU A 389 17.88 -20.83 6.28
CA LEU A 389 17.24 -22.15 6.27
C LEU A 389 16.93 -22.68 7.66
N SER A 390 17.80 -22.39 8.64
CA SER A 390 17.61 -22.79 10.05
C SER A 390 16.37 -22.11 10.64
N GLU A 391 16.22 -20.82 10.42
CA GLU A 391 15.11 -20.00 10.88
C GLU A 391 13.80 -20.44 10.21
N ILE A 392 13.85 -20.69 8.90
CA ILE A 392 12.70 -21.19 8.13
C ILE A 392 12.22 -22.54 8.67
N LYS A 393 13.14 -23.48 8.95
CA LYS A 393 12.81 -24.77 9.55
C LYS A 393 12.17 -24.62 10.93
N ARG A 394 12.64 -23.67 11.73
CA ARG A 394 12.03 -23.37 13.03
C ARG A 394 10.59 -22.87 12.88
N LEU A 395 10.35 -21.94 11.95
CA LEU A 395 8.98 -21.46 11.69
C LEU A 395 8.06 -22.57 11.20
N VAL A 396 8.51 -23.40 10.27
CA VAL A 396 7.75 -24.58 9.81
C VAL A 396 7.40 -25.49 10.97
N LYS A 397 8.37 -25.76 11.87
CA LYS A 397 8.11 -26.55 13.08
C LYS A 397 7.06 -25.86 13.97
N GLY A 398 7.14 -24.54 14.15
CA GLY A 398 6.17 -23.76 14.93
C GLY A 398 4.74 -23.83 14.38
N VAL A 399 4.57 -23.98 13.05
CA VAL A 399 3.26 -24.26 12.44
C VAL A 399 2.82 -25.69 12.73
N LEU A 400 3.68 -26.68 12.49
CA LEU A 400 3.35 -28.10 12.67
C LEU A 400 3.02 -28.45 14.13
N ASP A 401 3.70 -27.84 15.10
CA ASP A 401 3.49 -28.08 16.53
C ASP A 401 2.10 -27.64 17.03
N ARG A 402 1.30 -26.98 16.19
CA ARG A 402 -0.05 -26.52 16.55
C ARG A 402 -1.17 -27.53 16.28
N ASP A 403 -0.90 -28.60 15.58
CA ASP A 403 -1.84 -29.75 15.53
C ASP A 403 -1.73 -30.55 16.85
N ILE A 404 -2.35 -30.01 17.92
CA ILE A 404 -2.14 -30.47 19.30
C ILE A 404 -2.84 -31.80 19.54
N ASP A 405 -4.03 -31.95 18.98
CA ASP A 405 -4.83 -33.18 19.12
C ASP A 405 -4.60 -34.20 17.98
N HIS A 406 -3.71 -33.85 17.04
CA HIS A 406 -3.31 -34.68 15.92
C HIS A 406 -4.46 -35.11 14.98
N ASP A 407 -5.42 -34.21 14.79
CA ASP A 407 -6.54 -34.42 13.87
C ASP A 407 -6.33 -33.77 12.47
N GLY A 408 -5.19 -33.10 12.29
CA GLY A 408 -4.78 -32.45 11.04
C GLY A 408 -5.26 -31.02 10.91
N ILE A 409 -5.83 -30.42 11.95
CA ILE A 409 -6.24 -29.03 12.03
C ILE A 409 -5.37 -28.32 13.08
N PHE A 410 -4.82 -27.18 12.71
CA PHE A 410 -3.92 -26.42 13.57
C PHE A 410 -4.72 -25.53 14.53
N GLU A 411 -4.46 -25.65 15.85
CA GLU A 411 -5.15 -24.86 16.85
C GLU A 411 -4.52 -23.48 17.03
N ALA A 412 -5.39 -22.47 17.21
CA ALA A 412 -5.05 -21.19 17.79
C ALA A 412 -5.35 -21.18 19.30
N PRO A 413 -4.73 -20.29 20.09
CA PRO A 413 -5.09 -20.13 21.49
C PRO A 413 -6.59 -19.84 21.64
N PHE A 414 -7.20 -20.42 22.66
CA PHE A 414 -8.60 -20.24 22.97
C PHE A 414 -8.77 -19.62 24.36
N HIS A 415 -9.38 -18.46 24.44
CA HIS A 415 -9.61 -17.73 25.68
C HIS A 415 -11.10 -17.55 26.02
N GLY A 416 -11.96 -18.39 25.45
CA GLY A 416 -13.41 -18.30 25.60
C GLY A 416 -14.12 -17.86 24.33
N ASN A 417 -15.45 -17.91 24.36
CA ASN A 417 -16.31 -17.56 23.22
C ASN A 417 -16.78 -16.10 23.27
N ARG A 418 -16.25 -15.28 24.19
CA ARG A 418 -16.70 -13.90 24.39
C ARG A 418 -15.53 -12.94 24.40
N LEU A 419 -15.58 -11.95 23.52
CA LEU A 419 -14.63 -10.84 23.53
C LEU A 419 -14.82 -9.92 24.74
N GLU A 420 -16.01 -9.90 25.35
CA GLU A 420 -16.32 -9.13 26.57
C GLU A 420 -15.44 -9.50 27.77
N ASP A 421 -14.88 -10.70 27.78
CA ASP A 421 -13.98 -11.19 28.85
C ASP A 421 -12.52 -10.76 28.66
N GLY A 422 -12.24 -9.73 27.86
CA GLY A 422 -10.90 -9.22 27.58
C GLY A 422 -10.17 -10.01 26.50
N ARG A 423 -10.87 -10.83 25.76
CA ARG A 423 -10.34 -11.59 24.64
C ARG A 423 -10.07 -10.68 23.45
N THR A 424 -8.95 -10.87 22.78
CA THR A 424 -8.64 -10.29 21.48
C THR A 424 -8.67 -11.38 20.43
N SER A 425 -9.07 -11.07 19.21
CA SER A 425 -8.85 -11.94 18.06
C SER A 425 -7.36 -12.26 17.90
N PHE A 426 -7.06 -13.41 17.33
CA PHE A 426 -5.68 -13.85 17.07
C PHE A 426 -5.29 -13.69 15.61
N ASN A 427 -6.20 -13.25 14.75
CA ASN A 427 -5.95 -13.08 13.32
C ASN A 427 -6.35 -11.68 12.82
N TRP A 428 -6.17 -11.45 11.53
CA TRP A 428 -6.48 -10.18 10.86
C TRP A 428 -7.91 -9.68 11.07
N TRP A 429 -8.87 -10.60 11.17
CA TRP A 429 -10.27 -10.29 11.45
C TRP A 429 -10.42 -10.02 12.94
N ASP A 430 -9.91 -8.86 13.38
CA ASP A 430 -9.69 -8.54 14.78
C ASP A 430 -10.96 -8.23 15.56
N ASP A 431 -12.09 -8.06 14.86
CA ASP A 431 -13.40 -7.87 15.49
C ASP A 431 -14.14 -9.18 15.80
N PHE A 432 -13.61 -10.33 15.35
CA PHE A 432 -14.28 -11.61 15.59
C PHE A 432 -13.55 -12.47 16.61
N ALA A 433 -14.33 -13.31 17.29
CA ALA A 433 -13.81 -14.21 18.28
C ALA A 433 -13.16 -15.48 17.71
N PHE A 434 -12.46 -15.38 16.57
CA PHE A 434 -11.70 -16.49 16.03
C PHE A 434 -10.79 -17.13 17.09
N GLY A 435 -10.70 -18.45 17.12
CA GLY A 435 -9.85 -19.17 18.06
C GLY A 435 -10.11 -20.65 18.06
N HIS A 436 -9.24 -21.42 18.73
CA HIS A 436 -9.16 -22.86 18.67
C HIS A 436 -8.98 -23.34 17.21
N LYS A 437 -9.94 -24.03 16.59
CA LYS A 437 -9.86 -24.40 15.17
C LYS A 437 -10.38 -23.25 14.32
N ASP A 438 -9.46 -22.40 13.92
CA ASP A 438 -9.70 -21.18 13.15
C ASP A 438 -9.48 -21.48 11.66
N ALA A 439 -10.54 -21.39 10.83
CA ALA A 439 -10.45 -21.75 9.42
C ALA A 439 -9.54 -20.81 8.62
N TYR A 440 -9.53 -19.50 8.93
CA TYR A 440 -8.66 -18.54 8.25
C TYR A 440 -7.19 -18.84 8.50
N LEU A 441 -6.80 -19.02 9.76
CA LEU A 441 -5.45 -19.37 10.16
C LEU A 441 -5.01 -20.71 9.53
N ASN A 442 -5.90 -21.70 9.51
CA ASN A 442 -5.64 -22.99 8.92
C ASN A 442 -5.40 -22.97 7.42
N LEU A 443 -6.14 -22.14 6.68
CA LEU A 443 -5.93 -21.94 5.24
C LEU A 443 -4.59 -21.23 4.95
N GLN A 444 -4.18 -20.30 5.80
CA GLN A 444 -2.85 -19.68 5.70
C GLN A 444 -1.74 -20.71 6.00
N ALA A 445 -1.92 -21.55 7.02
CA ALA A 445 -0.98 -22.62 7.36
C ALA A 445 -0.82 -23.62 6.20
N TYR A 446 -1.94 -24.03 5.60
CA TYR A 446 -1.92 -24.94 4.46
C TYR A 446 -1.11 -24.35 3.29
N ARG A 447 -1.39 -23.09 2.90
CA ARG A 447 -0.67 -22.40 1.84
C ARG A 447 0.82 -22.26 2.16
N ALA A 448 1.17 -21.87 3.38
CA ALA A 448 2.55 -21.73 3.83
C ALA A 448 3.30 -23.07 3.72
N LEU A 449 2.72 -24.15 4.22
CA LEU A 449 3.33 -25.48 4.20
C LEU A 449 3.49 -26.04 2.77
N GLU A 450 2.52 -25.82 1.86
CA GLU A 450 2.65 -26.17 0.44
C GLU A 450 3.83 -25.43 -0.21
N GLY A 451 4.03 -24.13 0.09
CA GLY A 451 5.18 -23.36 -0.38
C GLY A 451 6.50 -23.89 0.20
N MET A 452 6.55 -24.14 1.49
CA MET A 452 7.76 -24.65 2.17
C MET A 452 8.13 -26.06 1.72
N LYS A 453 7.15 -26.94 1.49
CA LYS A 453 7.39 -28.25 0.90
C LYS A 453 8.16 -28.13 -0.41
N LYS A 454 7.68 -27.29 -1.34
CA LYS A 454 8.34 -27.07 -2.64
C LYS A 454 9.77 -26.55 -2.50
N ILE A 455 10.03 -25.64 -1.56
CA ILE A 455 11.37 -25.12 -1.29
C ILE A 455 12.27 -26.23 -0.76
N PHE A 456 11.81 -27.01 0.23
CA PHE A 456 12.58 -28.10 0.86
C PHE A 456 12.87 -29.21 -0.14
N GLU A 457 11.91 -29.62 -0.97
CA GLU A 457 12.14 -30.57 -2.08
C GLU A 457 13.28 -30.12 -2.99
N LYS A 458 13.27 -28.83 -3.40
CA LYS A 458 14.32 -28.26 -4.27
C LYS A 458 15.69 -28.18 -3.58
N LEU A 459 15.73 -28.04 -2.27
CA LEU A 459 16.96 -28.02 -1.47
C LEU A 459 17.40 -29.42 -1.01
N HIS A 460 16.64 -30.47 -1.33
CA HIS A 460 16.83 -31.84 -0.84
C HIS A 460 16.78 -31.96 0.69
N GLU A 461 15.94 -31.14 1.31
CA GLU A 461 15.66 -31.18 2.74
C GLU A 461 14.51 -32.17 3.07
N GLU A 462 14.39 -32.55 4.34
CA GLU A 462 13.32 -33.45 4.79
C GLU A 462 11.94 -32.80 4.69
N THR A 463 10.97 -33.51 4.04
CA THR A 463 9.61 -33.02 3.79
C THR A 463 8.52 -33.87 4.45
N HIS A 464 8.87 -35.05 5.00
CA HIS A 464 7.89 -36.05 5.43
C HIS A 464 6.85 -35.49 6.43
N ALA A 465 7.29 -34.72 7.43
CA ALA A 465 6.37 -34.13 8.41
C ALA A 465 5.38 -33.16 7.77
N ILE A 466 5.85 -32.36 6.81
CA ILE A 466 5.00 -31.39 6.06
C ILE A 466 3.99 -32.18 5.19
N GLU A 467 4.44 -33.22 4.49
CA GLU A 467 3.58 -34.04 3.63
C GLU A 467 2.49 -34.74 4.42
N GLN A 468 2.85 -35.28 5.60
CA GLN A 468 1.89 -35.90 6.51
C GLN A 468 0.84 -34.87 6.98
N ALA A 469 1.27 -33.69 7.46
CA ALA A 469 0.39 -32.63 7.91
C ALA A 469 -0.56 -32.15 6.81
N LEU A 470 -0.03 -31.90 5.60
CA LEU A 470 -0.85 -31.51 4.43
C LEU A 470 -1.87 -32.58 4.04
N SER A 471 -1.49 -33.86 4.12
CA SER A 471 -2.40 -34.96 3.82
C SER A 471 -3.54 -35.11 4.86
N MET A 472 -3.21 -34.96 6.13
CA MET A 472 -4.20 -34.98 7.22
C MET A 472 -5.13 -33.81 7.11
N PHE A 473 -4.59 -32.59 6.86
CA PHE A 473 -5.36 -31.39 6.69
C PHE A 473 -6.41 -31.51 5.56
N LYS A 474 -6.00 -32.00 4.39
CA LYS A 474 -6.93 -32.21 3.25
C LYS A 474 -8.10 -33.15 3.61
N GLN A 475 -7.87 -34.11 4.47
CA GLN A 475 -8.91 -35.05 4.91
C GLN A 475 -9.83 -34.43 5.97
N ALA A 476 -9.27 -33.64 6.89
CA ALA A 476 -9.96 -33.10 8.05
C ALA A 476 -10.73 -31.79 7.73
N PHE A 477 -10.22 -30.93 6.84
CA PHE A 477 -10.73 -29.56 6.63
C PHE A 477 -12.23 -29.53 6.34
N HIS A 478 -12.69 -30.38 5.39
CA HIS A 478 -14.10 -30.38 5.02
C HIS A 478 -15.00 -30.83 6.18
N SER A 479 -14.63 -31.92 6.90
CA SER A 479 -15.44 -32.44 8.02
C SER A 479 -15.46 -31.48 9.21
N THR A 480 -14.42 -30.69 9.41
CA THR A 480 -14.33 -29.75 10.53
C THR A 480 -15.12 -28.47 10.29
N PHE A 481 -15.03 -27.89 9.07
CA PHE A 481 -15.53 -26.54 8.83
C PHE A 481 -16.78 -26.47 7.96
N TYR A 482 -17.16 -27.54 7.21
CA TYR A 482 -18.35 -27.48 6.38
C TYR A 482 -19.63 -27.45 7.23
N ASN A 483 -20.44 -26.41 7.03
CA ASN A 483 -21.75 -26.30 7.67
C ASN A 483 -22.86 -26.71 6.68
N PRO A 484 -23.52 -27.85 6.89
CA PRO A 484 -24.60 -28.28 5.99
C PRO A 484 -25.84 -27.40 6.01
N GLU A 485 -26.04 -26.62 7.08
CA GLU A 485 -27.19 -25.70 7.20
C GLU A 485 -27.04 -24.48 6.29
N THR A 486 -25.84 -23.90 6.20
CA THR A 486 -25.54 -22.76 5.32
C THR A 486 -25.04 -23.19 3.95
N GLY A 487 -24.46 -24.40 3.86
CA GLY A 487 -23.87 -24.95 2.64
C GLY A 487 -22.51 -24.37 2.27
N VAL A 488 -21.82 -23.72 3.21
CA VAL A 488 -20.48 -23.13 3.06
C VAL A 488 -19.59 -23.49 4.25
N TYR A 489 -18.32 -23.01 4.29
CA TYR A 489 -17.44 -23.23 5.42
C TYR A 489 -17.63 -22.18 6.51
N ALA A 490 -17.65 -22.65 7.76
CA ALA A 490 -17.69 -21.82 8.96
C ALA A 490 -16.34 -21.08 9.20
N GLY A 491 -16.39 -20.06 10.01
CA GLY A 491 -15.20 -19.28 10.40
C GLY A 491 -14.29 -20.04 11.37
N TRP A 492 -14.88 -20.63 12.41
CA TRP A 492 -14.11 -21.40 13.40
C TRP A 492 -15.00 -22.40 14.16
N VAL A 493 -14.32 -23.36 14.81
CA VAL A 493 -14.92 -24.25 15.79
C VAL A 493 -14.24 -24.02 17.12
N SER A 494 -14.99 -23.58 18.12
CA SER A 494 -14.47 -23.32 19.47
C SER A 494 -14.19 -24.62 20.25
N GLN A 495 -13.44 -24.51 21.35
CA GLN A 495 -12.98 -25.67 22.13
C GLN A 495 -14.13 -26.50 22.71
N ASP A 496 -15.30 -25.93 22.91
CA ASP A 496 -16.53 -26.63 23.30
C ASP A 496 -17.23 -27.37 22.15
N GLY A 497 -16.65 -27.36 20.95
CA GLY A 497 -17.18 -27.99 19.74
C GLY A 497 -18.25 -27.19 19.02
N ARG A 498 -18.55 -25.97 19.45
CA ARG A 498 -19.51 -25.10 18.78
C ARG A 498 -18.91 -24.56 17.48
N MET A 499 -19.67 -24.70 16.39
CA MET A 499 -19.34 -24.10 15.08
C MET A 499 -19.88 -22.67 15.01
N HIS A 500 -19.03 -21.74 14.57
CA HIS A 500 -19.35 -20.34 14.39
C HIS A 500 -19.34 -19.99 12.90
N ASP A 501 -20.51 -19.92 12.32
CA ASP A 501 -20.69 -19.67 10.90
C ASP A 501 -21.59 -18.45 10.66
N TYR A 502 -20.99 -17.45 10.01
CA TYR A 502 -21.65 -16.23 9.56
C TYR A 502 -21.57 -16.08 8.05
N MET A 503 -21.37 -17.21 7.33
CA MET A 503 -21.16 -17.27 5.88
C MET A 503 -20.03 -16.34 5.43
N PHE A 504 -18.84 -16.59 5.96
CA PHE A 504 -17.65 -15.81 5.63
C PHE A 504 -17.23 -16.01 4.17
N THR A 505 -17.30 -14.96 3.37
CA THR A 505 -17.00 -15.01 1.93
C THR A 505 -15.56 -15.40 1.66
N PHE A 506 -14.62 -14.89 2.46
CA PHE A 506 -13.19 -15.15 2.31
C PHE A 506 -12.78 -16.59 2.70
N ILE A 507 -13.37 -17.20 3.72
CA ILE A 507 -13.03 -18.57 4.16
C ILE A 507 -13.32 -19.58 3.05
N THR A 508 -14.57 -19.60 2.57
CA THR A 508 -14.97 -20.52 1.50
C THR A 508 -14.15 -20.26 0.23
N SER A 509 -13.92 -18.99 -0.08
CA SER A 509 -13.17 -18.60 -1.27
C SER A 509 -11.69 -19.02 -1.19
N MET A 510 -11.04 -18.84 -0.04
CA MET A 510 -9.67 -19.31 0.17
C MET A 510 -9.57 -20.82 0.01
N ALA A 511 -10.50 -21.59 0.60
CA ALA A 511 -10.53 -23.04 0.44
C ALA A 511 -10.66 -23.48 -1.03
N ILE A 512 -11.47 -22.77 -1.80
CA ILE A 512 -11.60 -22.98 -3.26
C ILE A 512 -10.28 -22.63 -3.97
N ASN A 513 -9.67 -21.51 -3.65
CA ASN A 513 -8.44 -21.02 -4.29
C ASN A 513 -7.25 -21.97 -4.01
N GLU A 514 -7.21 -22.59 -2.84
CA GLU A 514 -6.20 -23.59 -2.47
C GLU A 514 -6.52 -25.01 -3.02
N GLY A 515 -7.60 -25.16 -3.81
CA GLY A 515 -7.95 -26.44 -4.43
C GLY A 515 -8.48 -27.50 -3.45
N LEU A 516 -8.94 -27.11 -2.26
CA LEU A 516 -9.48 -28.02 -1.24
C LEU A 516 -10.94 -28.42 -1.51
N VAL A 517 -11.59 -27.75 -2.46
CA VAL A 517 -13.02 -27.93 -2.75
C VAL A 517 -13.22 -28.52 -4.14
N PRO A 518 -13.94 -29.66 -4.27
CA PRO A 518 -14.31 -30.18 -5.59
C PRO A 518 -15.12 -29.19 -6.41
N GLN A 519 -14.92 -29.18 -7.73
CA GLN A 519 -15.51 -28.20 -8.68
C GLN A 519 -17.02 -28.03 -8.48
N GLU A 520 -17.79 -29.14 -8.47
CA GLU A 520 -19.26 -29.08 -8.36
C GLU A 520 -19.72 -28.45 -7.03
N LEU A 521 -19.05 -28.82 -5.93
CA LEU A 521 -19.33 -28.27 -4.61
C LEU A 521 -18.97 -26.79 -4.55
N GLY A 522 -17.81 -26.40 -5.10
CA GLY A 522 -17.34 -25.02 -5.15
C GLY A 522 -18.31 -24.12 -5.93
N ILE A 523 -18.79 -24.56 -7.09
CA ILE A 523 -19.83 -23.82 -7.86
C ILE A 523 -21.09 -23.63 -7.01
N LYS A 524 -21.54 -24.70 -6.31
CA LYS A 524 -22.71 -24.61 -5.43
C LYS A 524 -22.51 -23.60 -4.30
N MET A 525 -21.35 -23.65 -3.61
CA MET A 525 -21.01 -22.73 -2.53
C MET A 525 -20.97 -21.27 -3.02
N MET A 526 -20.30 -21.00 -4.15
CA MET A 526 -20.22 -19.65 -4.69
C MET A 526 -21.60 -19.10 -5.09
N ARG A 527 -22.47 -19.92 -5.65
CA ARG A 527 -23.85 -19.51 -5.96
C ARG A 527 -24.69 -19.23 -4.72
N ILE A 528 -24.51 -20.01 -3.64
CA ILE A 528 -25.17 -19.75 -2.36
C ILE A 528 -24.73 -18.38 -1.81
N MET A 529 -23.43 -18.08 -1.84
CA MET A 529 -22.90 -16.80 -1.35
C MET A 529 -23.35 -15.62 -2.23
N LEU A 530 -23.34 -15.76 -3.57
CA LEU A 530 -23.87 -14.72 -4.48
C LEU A 530 -25.35 -14.44 -4.22
N ALA A 531 -26.17 -15.48 -4.04
CA ALA A 531 -27.59 -15.33 -3.71
C ALA A 531 -27.78 -14.63 -2.36
N LYS A 532 -26.95 -14.98 -1.35
CA LYS A 532 -27.01 -14.33 -0.03
C LYS A 532 -26.53 -12.88 -0.08
N MET A 533 -25.49 -12.56 -0.87
CA MET A 533 -25.09 -11.17 -1.13
C MET A 533 -26.25 -10.35 -1.70
N GLN A 534 -26.93 -10.88 -2.72
CA GLN A 534 -28.08 -10.22 -3.33
C GLN A 534 -29.24 -10.04 -2.32
N GLU A 535 -29.58 -11.08 -1.56
CA GLU A 535 -30.59 -11.04 -0.49
C GLU A 535 -30.27 -9.95 0.54
N GLN A 536 -29.00 -9.83 0.92
CA GLN A 536 -28.53 -8.81 1.85
C GLN A 536 -28.34 -7.43 1.19
N GLY A 537 -28.59 -7.28 -0.11
CA GLY A 537 -28.52 -6.02 -0.84
C GLY A 537 -27.10 -5.50 -1.06
N TYR A 538 -26.12 -6.38 -1.22
CA TYR A 538 -24.77 -6.05 -1.68
C TYR A 538 -24.70 -6.13 -3.21
N ASP A 539 -24.18 -5.09 -3.84
CA ASP A 539 -24.09 -4.94 -5.30
C ASP A 539 -22.67 -5.08 -5.87
N GLY A 540 -21.68 -5.24 -5.00
CA GLY A 540 -20.28 -5.41 -5.39
C GLY A 540 -19.55 -4.12 -5.81
N VAL A 541 -20.17 -2.95 -5.65
CA VAL A 541 -19.57 -1.67 -6.14
C VAL A 541 -18.31 -1.29 -5.35
N TYR A 542 -18.31 -1.46 -4.04
CA TYR A 542 -17.22 -1.02 -3.18
C TYR A 542 -16.39 -2.17 -2.59
N GLY A 543 -16.75 -3.40 -2.89
CA GLY A 543 -16.07 -4.57 -2.34
C GLY A 543 -17.03 -5.73 -2.08
N VAL A 544 -16.51 -6.70 -1.35
CA VAL A 544 -17.23 -7.87 -0.88
C VAL A 544 -17.22 -7.86 0.65
N PRO A 545 -18.36 -8.14 1.31
CA PRO A 545 -18.38 -8.20 2.77
C PRO A 545 -17.60 -9.42 3.29
N GLY A 546 -17.05 -9.33 4.49
CA GLY A 546 -16.48 -10.48 5.16
C GLY A 546 -17.56 -11.54 5.45
N PRO A 547 -18.39 -11.37 6.48
CA PRO A 547 -19.57 -12.21 6.75
C PRO A 547 -20.78 -11.74 5.93
N LEU A 548 -21.67 -12.67 5.59
CA LEU A 548 -22.95 -12.41 4.95
C LEU A 548 -24.13 -12.47 5.93
N LEU A 549 -23.87 -12.80 7.18
CA LEU A 549 -24.83 -12.80 8.29
C LEU A 549 -24.28 -11.93 9.43
N PRO A 550 -25.15 -11.22 10.17
CA PRO A 550 -24.74 -10.45 11.34
C PRO A 550 -24.05 -11.31 12.36
N VAL A 551 -22.84 -10.93 12.76
CA VAL A 551 -22.09 -11.65 13.79
C VAL A 551 -22.72 -11.40 15.17
N ALA A 552 -22.93 -12.46 15.93
CA ALA A 552 -23.52 -12.38 17.25
C ALA A 552 -22.64 -11.57 18.23
N LYS A 553 -23.27 -10.91 19.19
CA LYS A 553 -22.56 -10.02 20.11
C LYS A 553 -21.45 -10.74 20.89
N GLU A 554 -21.69 -11.97 21.30
CA GLU A 554 -20.72 -12.81 22.01
C GLU A 554 -19.50 -13.21 21.16
N ASP A 555 -19.60 -13.09 19.83
CA ASP A 555 -18.55 -13.43 18.88
C ASP A 555 -17.88 -12.20 18.24
N LYS A 556 -18.20 -11.01 18.75
CA LYS A 556 -17.62 -9.73 18.29
C LYS A 556 -16.58 -9.18 19.24
N GLY A 557 -15.77 -8.23 18.70
CA GLY A 557 -14.90 -7.36 19.47
C GLY A 557 -15.63 -6.26 20.26
N THR A 558 -14.85 -5.46 20.94
CA THR A 558 -15.31 -4.45 21.92
C THR A 558 -15.86 -3.15 21.31
N TRP A 559 -15.96 -3.01 20.00
CA TRP A 559 -16.27 -1.71 19.35
C TRP A 559 -17.69 -1.67 18.75
N ASP A 560 -18.70 -1.70 19.58
CA ASP A 560 -20.11 -1.80 19.20
C ASP A 560 -20.57 -0.82 18.10
N GLU A 561 -20.10 0.44 18.12
CA GLU A 561 -20.49 1.44 17.12
C GLU A 561 -19.81 1.25 15.76
N MET A 562 -18.56 0.83 15.77
CA MET A 562 -17.81 0.58 14.52
C MET A 562 -18.16 -0.78 13.91
N THR A 563 -18.57 -1.73 14.71
CA THR A 563 -18.77 -3.13 14.37
C THR A 563 -20.21 -3.58 14.30
N ARG A 564 -21.16 -2.64 14.32
CA ARG A 564 -22.55 -2.98 14.03
C ARG A 564 -22.72 -3.45 12.58
N TRP A 565 -23.75 -4.26 12.33
CA TRP A 565 -24.02 -4.83 11.01
C TRP A 565 -23.93 -3.81 9.87
N GLY A 566 -23.21 -4.20 8.81
CA GLY A 566 -22.94 -3.38 7.64
C GLY A 566 -21.78 -2.41 7.79
N ARG A 567 -20.93 -2.56 8.82
CA ARG A 567 -19.75 -1.73 9.07
C ARG A 567 -18.54 -2.59 9.40
N TYR A 568 -17.35 -2.05 9.10
CA TYR A 568 -16.06 -2.66 9.37
C TYR A 568 -16.11 -4.17 9.00
N GLU A 569 -15.52 -5.03 9.79
CA GLU A 569 -15.53 -6.47 9.52
C GLU A 569 -16.92 -7.11 9.57
N ASN A 570 -17.88 -6.56 10.31
CA ASN A 570 -19.22 -7.10 10.46
C ASN A 570 -20.16 -6.68 9.30
N GLY A 571 -19.90 -7.18 8.11
CA GLY A 571 -20.67 -6.88 6.91
C GLY A 571 -20.27 -5.58 6.21
N GLY A 572 -19.17 -4.93 6.62
CA GLY A 572 -18.51 -3.91 5.82
C GLY A 572 -17.82 -4.51 4.61
N LEU A 573 -17.49 -3.67 3.65
CA LEU A 573 -16.93 -4.05 2.35
C LEU A 573 -15.42 -3.79 2.33
N CYS A 574 -14.65 -4.74 1.83
CA CYS A 574 -13.19 -4.57 1.68
C CYS A 574 -12.61 -5.26 0.45
N GLY A 575 -11.44 -4.81 0.02
CA GLY A 575 -10.75 -5.32 -1.15
C GLY A 575 -10.11 -6.70 -0.92
N GLN A 576 -9.71 -7.02 0.30
CA GLN A 576 -9.13 -8.33 0.63
C GLN A 576 -10.14 -9.46 0.44
N ALA A 577 -11.30 -9.38 1.09
CA ALA A 577 -12.37 -10.37 0.90
C ALA A 577 -12.78 -10.45 -0.58
N ALA A 578 -12.81 -9.31 -1.28
CA ALA A 578 -13.11 -9.26 -2.70
C ALA A 578 -12.08 -10.02 -3.55
N CYS A 579 -10.78 -9.93 -3.26
CA CYS A 579 -9.75 -10.65 -4.01
C CYS A 579 -9.97 -12.16 -3.95
N HIS A 580 -10.13 -12.71 -2.75
CA HIS A 580 -10.38 -14.15 -2.57
C HIS A 580 -11.66 -14.58 -3.26
N PHE A 581 -12.73 -13.79 -3.10
CA PHE A 581 -14.04 -14.10 -3.67
C PHE A 581 -14.05 -14.07 -5.19
N LEU A 582 -13.44 -13.06 -5.81
CA LEU A 582 -13.33 -12.94 -7.26
C LEU A 582 -12.49 -14.07 -7.85
N ASN A 583 -11.34 -14.39 -7.27
CA ASN A 583 -10.52 -15.50 -7.72
C ASN A 583 -11.28 -16.85 -7.62
N ALA A 584 -12.02 -17.07 -6.55
CA ALA A 584 -12.83 -18.28 -6.40
C ALA A 584 -13.94 -18.37 -7.47
N LEU A 585 -14.59 -17.25 -7.80
CA LEU A 585 -15.56 -17.20 -8.90
C LEU A 585 -14.91 -17.57 -10.24
N TYR A 586 -13.71 -17.02 -10.54
CA TYR A 586 -12.97 -17.36 -11.77
C TYR A 586 -12.57 -18.83 -11.79
N HIS A 587 -12.06 -19.37 -10.69
CA HIS A 587 -11.70 -20.79 -10.58
C HIS A 587 -12.89 -21.72 -10.79
N MET A 588 -14.07 -21.31 -10.33
CA MET A 588 -15.31 -22.07 -10.52
C MET A 588 -16.00 -21.83 -11.87
N GLY A 589 -15.38 -21.03 -12.75
CA GLY A 589 -15.93 -20.72 -14.07
C GLY A 589 -17.10 -19.73 -14.07
N LEU A 590 -17.38 -19.08 -12.95
CA LEU A 590 -18.43 -18.05 -12.81
C LEU A 590 -17.90 -16.67 -13.24
N ARG A 591 -17.32 -16.65 -14.44
CA ARG A 591 -16.60 -15.48 -14.98
C ARG A 591 -17.45 -14.23 -15.10
N LYS A 592 -18.71 -14.39 -15.51
CA LYS A 592 -19.61 -13.24 -15.71
C LYS A 592 -19.88 -12.52 -14.40
N GLU A 593 -20.14 -13.27 -13.34
CA GLU A 593 -20.38 -12.76 -12.00
C GLU A 593 -19.12 -12.11 -11.41
N ALA A 594 -17.95 -12.72 -11.65
CA ALA A 594 -16.67 -12.17 -11.24
C ALA A 594 -16.37 -10.84 -11.97
N ASP A 595 -16.51 -10.80 -13.29
CA ASP A 595 -16.28 -9.59 -14.09
C ASP A 595 -17.23 -8.45 -13.68
N ASP A 596 -18.50 -8.74 -13.39
CA ASP A 596 -19.48 -7.74 -12.94
C ASP A 596 -19.03 -7.03 -11.66
N ILE A 597 -18.56 -7.78 -10.66
CA ILE A 597 -18.04 -7.21 -9.39
C ILE A 597 -16.72 -6.49 -9.63
N LEU A 598 -15.75 -7.13 -10.31
CA LEU A 598 -14.44 -6.57 -10.56
C LEU A 598 -14.50 -5.20 -11.23
N PHE A 599 -15.25 -5.09 -12.32
CA PHE A 599 -15.31 -3.83 -13.06
C PHE A 599 -16.11 -2.74 -12.35
N LYS A 600 -17.07 -3.08 -11.51
CA LYS A 600 -17.72 -2.12 -10.62
C LYS A 600 -16.74 -1.54 -9.61
N MET A 601 -15.91 -2.39 -8.98
CA MET A 601 -14.86 -1.95 -8.05
C MET A 601 -13.80 -1.10 -8.74
N LEU A 602 -13.29 -1.53 -9.90
CA LEU A 602 -12.31 -0.76 -10.68
C LEU A 602 -12.85 0.61 -11.10
N ALA A 603 -14.12 0.69 -11.52
CA ALA A 603 -14.77 1.95 -11.86
C ALA A 603 -14.91 2.89 -10.65
N THR A 604 -15.04 2.35 -9.44
CA THR A 604 -15.02 3.12 -8.20
C THR A 604 -13.63 3.70 -7.94
N PHE A 605 -12.60 2.90 -8.09
CA PHE A 605 -11.20 3.32 -7.91
C PHE A 605 -10.75 4.32 -8.97
N GLU A 606 -11.30 4.28 -10.16
CA GLU A 606 -11.06 5.27 -11.18
C GLU A 606 -11.68 6.64 -10.83
N ARG A 607 -12.88 6.65 -10.25
CA ARG A 607 -13.63 7.88 -9.96
C ARG A 607 -13.27 8.56 -8.65
N GLU A 608 -12.92 7.78 -7.64
CA GLU A 608 -12.72 8.24 -6.27
C GLU A 608 -11.23 8.30 -5.91
N TYR A 609 -10.88 9.19 -4.99
CA TYR A 609 -9.57 9.16 -4.35
C TYR A 609 -9.54 7.99 -3.36
N THR A 610 -8.57 7.11 -3.52
CA THR A 610 -8.58 5.84 -2.82
C THR A 610 -7.64 5.79 -1.62
N HIS A 611 -6.73 6.77 -1.49
CA HIS A 611 -5.70 6.82 -0.46
C HIS A 611 -5.99 7.80 0.67
N SER A 612 -6.79 8.83 0.42
CA SER A 612 -6.93 9.90 1.39
C SER A 612 -7.65 9.43 2.63
N GLY A 613 -7.04 9.69 3.75
CA GLY A 613 -7.62 9.47 5.04
C GLY A 613 -8.95 10.20 5.27
N VAL A 614 -9.62 9.89 6.35
CA VAL A 614 -10.87 10.52 6.76
C VAL A 614 -10.60 11.95 7.19
N PHE A 615 -10.70 12.88 6.24
CA PHE A 615 -10.70 14.30 6.57
C PHE A 615 -12.06 14.90 6.22
N PRO A 616 -12.67 15.73 7.09
CA PRO A 616 -13.89 16.42 6.75
C PRO A 616 -13.72 17.21 5.45
N GLY A 617 -14.50 16.88 4.42
CA GLY A 617 -14.43 17.51 3.11
C GLY A 617 -13.41 16.90 2.13
N TYR A 618 -12.60 15.94 2.57
CA TYR A 618 -11.74 15.11 1.73
C TYR A 618 -12.18 13.67 1.92
N VAL A 619 -13.19 13.30 1.23
CA VAL A 619 -13.73 11.95 1.32
C VAL A 619 -12.78 11.08 0.56
N GLN A 620 -12.31 10.03 1.20
CA GLN A 620 -12.21 8.78 0.46
C GLN A 620 -10.91 8.06 0.71
N SER A 621 -11.04 7.07 1.53
CA SER A 621 -10.03 6.05 1.65
C SER A 621 -10.56 4.76 1.06
N VAL A 622 -9.68 3.90 0.62
CA VAL A 622 -9.99 2.49 0.35
C VAL A 622 -10.10 1.67 1.61
N ASP A 623 -10.26 2.31 2.72
CA ASP A 623 -10.56 1.61 3.95
C ASP A 623 -11.89 0.87 3.84
N TRP A 624 -12.21 0.10 4.84
CA TRP A 624 -13.50 -0.54 4.93
C TRP A 624 -14.63 0.43 4.60
N ARG A 625 -15.57 -0.02 3.79
CA ARG A 625 -16.78 0.72 3.47
C ARG A 625 -17.96 0.12 4.22
N THR A 626 -18.88 0.97 4.64
CA THR A 626 -20.19 0.49 5.08
C THR A 626 -20.90 -0.19 3.90
N LYS A 627 -21.90 -0.99 4.18
CA LYS A 627 -22.80 -1.55 3.15
C LYS A 627 -23.35 -0.48 2.19
N GLY A 628 -23.54 0.76 2.64
CA GLY A 628 -23.96 1.90 1.81
C GLY A 628 -22.82 2.65 1.12
N GLY A 629 -21.58 2.17 1.18
CA GLY A 629 -20.42 2.76 0.51
C GLY A 629 -19.72 3.89 1.28
N ALA A 630 -20.22 4.31 2.45
CA ALA A 630 -19.52 5.31 3.26
C ALA A 630 -18.26 4.72 3.89
N PRO A 631 -17.15 5.47 4.04
CA PRO A 631 -15.96 5.03 4.74
C PRO A 631 -16.25 4.58 6.17
N SER A 632 -15.62 3.49 6.61
CA SER A 632 -15.86 2.86 7.91
C SER A 632 -14.59 2.12 8.31
N GLY A 633 -13.97 2.47 9.43
CA GLY A 633 -12.77 1.82 9.92
C GLY A 633 -11.53 2.71 9.91
N TYR A 634 -10.38 2.14 9.56
CA TYR A 634 -9.09 2.82 9.53
C TYR A 634 -8.86 3.52 8.19
N ASN A 635 -8.01 4.54 8.16
CA ASN A 635 -7.94 5.46 7.04
C ASN A 635 -7.28 4.90 5.77
N TYR A 636 -6.31 4.05 5.87
CA TYR A 636 -5.56 3.54 4.73
C TYR A 636 -4.99 2.17 5.07
N LEU A 637 -5.58 1.16 4.47
CA LEU A 637 -5.09 -0.21 4.56
C LEU A 637 -4.75 -0.71 3.14
N ALA A 638 -3.49 -1.01 2.92
CA ALA A 638 -3.00 -1.41 1.61
C ALA A 638 -3.61 -2.74 1.13
N ASP A 639 -4.07 -3.59 2.03
CA ASP A 639 -4.77 -4.82 1.74
C ASP A 639 -6.09 -4.61 1.00
N ASN A 640 -6.69 -3.43 1.11
CA ASN A 640 -7.88 -3.08 0.34
C ASN A 640 -7.62 -2.92 -1.16
N TYR A 641 -6.37 -2.76 -1.58
CA TYR A 641 -5.98 -2.83 -3.00
C TYR A 641 -5.77 -4.25 -3.50
N TYR A 642 -5.78 -5.25 -2.63
CA TYR A 642 -5.45 -6.63 -3.00
C TYR A 642 -6.37 -7.19 -4.09
N PHE A 643 -7.64 -6.77 -4.15
CA PHE A 643 -8.58 -7.21 -5.20
C PHE A 643 -8.09 -6.89 -6.63
N LEU A 644 -7.19 -5.92 -6.82
CA LEU A 644 -6.60 -5.61 -8.12
C LEU A 644 -5.88 -6.82 -8.73
N LEU A 645 -5.35 -7.71 -7.87
CA LEU A 645 -4.74 -8.96 -8.28
C LEU A 645 -5.72 -9.86 -9.06
N ALA A 646 -7.00 -9.84 -8.72
CA ALA A 646 -8.01 -10.65 -9.39
C ALA A 646 -8.21 -10.27 -10.88
N ALA A 647 -7.86 -9.05 -11.28
CA ALA A 647 -7.81 -8.70 -12.70
C ALA A 647 -6.72 -9.49 -13.43
N ILE A 648 -5.55 -9.66 -12.81
CA ILE A 648 -4.40 -10.33 -13.42
C ILE A 648 -4.58 -11.86 -13.35
N THR A 649 -4.75 -12.40 -12.15
CA THR A 649 -4.81 -13.86 -11.95
C THR A 649 -6.16 -14.46 -12.34
N GLY A 650 -7.25 -13.74 -12.13
CA GLY A 650 -8.62 -14.20 -12.43
C GLY A 650 -9.07 -13.82 -13.83
N HIS A 651 -9.20 -12.51 -14.14
CA HIS A 651 -9.75 -12.07 -15.43
C HIS A 651 -8.84 -12.47 -16.61
N PHE A 652 -7.55 -12.23 -16.54
CA PHE A 652 -6.59 -12.63 -17.57
C PHE A 652 -6.08 -14.06 -17.41
N GLY A 653 -6.22 -14.67 -16.24
CA GLY A 653 -5.77 -16.05 -15.98
C GLY A 653 -4.24 -16.20 -15.95
N VAL A 654 -3.52 -15.13 -15.63
CA VAL A 654 -2.06 -15.17 -15.51
C VAL A 654 -1.67 -15.99 -14.28
N LYS A 655 -0.79 -16.95 -14.48
CA LYS A 655 -0.30 -17.80 -13.40
C LYS A 655 0.91 -17.20 -12.72
N TYR A 656 1.10 -17.54 -11.45
CA TYR A 656 2.33 -17.23 -10.73
C TYR A 656 3.52 -17.93 -11.39
N PRO A 657 4.72 -17.32 -11.33
CA PRO A 657 5.95 -17.96 -11.78
C PRO A 657 6.18 -19.29 -11.04
N GLU A 658 6.83 -20.21 -11.70
CA GLU A 658 7.22 -21.47 -11.08
C GLU A 658 8.55 -21.35 -10.36
N LEU A 659 8.74 -22.19 -9.33
CA LEU A 659 9.98 -22.27 -8.59
C LEU A 659 11.11 -22.84 -9.47
N THR A 660 12.18 -22.09 -9.62
CA THR A 660 13.33 -22.50 -10.47
C THR A 660 14.27 -23.49 -9.79
N ASP A 661 15.25 -23.99 -10.56
CA ASP A 661 16.33 -24.80 -10.02
C ASP A 661 17.26 -23.97 -9.10
N PRO A 662 17.55 -24.41 -7.85
CA PRO A 662 18.48 -23.75 -6.94
C PRO A 662 19.91 -23.58 -7.46
N ASN A 663 20.32 -24.34 -8.46
CA ASN A 663 21.62 -24.27 -9.06
C ASN A 663 21.70 -23.36 -10.30
N ARG A 664 20.55 -22.79 -10.72
CA ARG A 664 20.51 -21.84 -11.83
C ARG A 664 21.09 -20.50 -11.37
N PRO A 665 22.07 -19.93 -12.08
CA PRO A 665 22.64 -18.63 -11.68
C PRO A 665 21.57 -17.53 -11.64
N TYR A 666 21.53 -16.76 -10.56
CA TYR A 666 20.69 -15.58 -10.42
C TYR A 666 20.98 -14.57 -11.54
N GLY A 667 19.98 -14.07 -12.24
CA GLY A 667 20.10 -13.00 -13.24
C GLY A 667 20.54 -13.43 -14.64
N LYS A 668 20.47 -14.71 -15.02
CA LYS A 668 20.61 -15.17 -16.39
C LYS A 668 19.28 -15.76 -16.88
N GLU A 669 18.46 -14.91 -17.52
CA GLU A 669 17.45 -15.36 -18.48
C GLU A 669 18.07 -15.58 -19.83
#